data_a0015be2388c8cb445f3897a4a734380
#
_entry.id   a0015be2388c8cb445f3897a4a734380
#
_cell.length_a   1.000
_cell.length_b   1.000
_cell.length_c   1.000
_cell.angle_alpha   90.00
_cell.angle_beta   90.00
_cell.angle_gamma   90.00
#
_symmetry.space_group_name_H-M   'P 1'
#
loop_
_entity.id
_entity.type
_entity.pdbx_description
1 polymer ?
#
loop_
_entity_poly.entity_id
_entity_poly.type
_entity_poly.pdbx_seq_one_letter_code
_entity_poly.pdbx_strand_id
1 'polypeptide(L)'
;VSTLLYRIGRVAYRRAWLVLVSWVLLLAAALGGGLALGGQTEEAFSIPGTESQEALDQLEQLFPAAAGASAQAVVVAPDGASVTDPGIRAEIDDLAADLSRIDGVRSVLGPFDEFADGQVSDDEGVAIVQVQLEGTSEEVDDTTLEALIATGDDRDARVEFAGQVFQDTTVGLTVSEVIGVLVAAAVLIVTFGSLAAAGMPLVTALIGVGIVMGGILALAAVMPVSSSAPLLALMIGLAVGIDYALFIVSRHRTQLARGMDPAESAAVAVGTAGSAVVFAGLTVIIALLGLLVVGIPFLSVMGVGAAFAVLVAIAGAVTLLPALLGIWGARLVPRAGSRAWRRAQREAEHARTMGRRWVRGVMKRPVLTTIAVVVVLGTLSIPTFSLDLNLPDGGSEPAGSTQREAYDLIAGAFGPGTAGPLLVTADITQTTDILDDLDGIRSELADVDGVASVSRGIPSPGLELAIFRVAPVTAPDDPATKTVVAELRDAAAGIESEFGTPLSITGTTAVGIDISTRLTNALVPFALIVMGLSVLLLMAVFRSVLVPVKAALGFLLTVGTGLGVSVAVFQWGWGAELLHTEAGPILSFMPIILMAVLFGLAMDYEVFLVSGMREEFVRTGDPRSAIEDGFAHGARVVTAAALIMFFVFAAFVPEGSNLIKPIALGLAVGIAVDAFVLRMTLGPAIMTLLGRAAWWLPRSLDRAMPDLDVEGEQLRDHREHVVWASQQGDAVVVADRLQLQATDAVLSLRAQAGDRVALVADAATRRLAGATLAGYLPALGGRAVVAGAVLPSEAGRASRRVSLVDVGGDRLTVSTTAGELVRERLALAPRAARRGRGGPGARSTDRWLERLATLAERHGASSGPISAADLVAALPAHSRALLLAAVGTLDGTPILVLDAPDGALAPGEVDAIDEVVRALAGDGVVRVWGVAPGSADGLDPADELALLLDTALSTTEAFR
;
A
#
# COMPACT_ATOMS: atom_id res chain seq x y z
N VAL A 1 -17.08 -1.53 0.66
CA VAL A 1 -15.85 -1.45 1.45
C VAL A 1 -16.12 -0.73 2.78
N SER A 2 -16.72 0.45 2.76
CA SER A 2 -16.99 1.29 3.94
C SER A 2 -17.81 0.60 5.04
N THR A 3 -18.79 -0.22 4.69
CA THR A 3 -19.58 -1.00 5.68
C THR A 3 -18.78 -2.13 6.34
N LEU A 4 -17.85 -2.76 5.63
CA LEU A 4 -16.94 -3.76 6.18
C LEU A 4 -15.98 -3.11 7.18
N LEU A 5 -15.35 -2.01 6.79
CA LEU A 5 -14.42 -1.26 7.63
C LEU A 5 -15.12 -0.69 8.87
N TYR A 6 -16.36 -0.20 8.74
CA TYR A 6 -17.18 0.19 9.86
C TYR A 6 -17.35 -0.96 10.87
N ARG A 7 -17.64 -2.19 10.41
CA ARG A 7 -17.77 -3.37 11.27
C ARG A 7 -16.45 -3.72 11.95
N ILE A 8 -15.33 -3.68 11.20
CA ILE A 8 -13.99 -3.92 11.75
C ILE A 8 -13.67 -2.90 12.84
N GLY A 9 -13.85 -1.60 12.58
CA GLY A 9 -13.61 -0.54 13.55
C GLY A 9 -14.47 -0.69 14.82
N ARG A 10 -15.74 -1.08 14.67
CA ARG A 10 -16.64 -1.33 15.79
C ARG A 10 -16.21 -2.53 16.64
N VAL A 11 -15.76 -3.63 16.01
CA VAL A 11 -15.26 -4.82 16.70
C VAL A 11 -13.94 -4.50 17.39
N ALA A 12 -13.02 -3.83 16.71
CA ALA A 12 -11.73 -3.43 17.27
C ALA A 12 -11.89 -2.51 18.49
N TYR A 13 -12.78 -1.53 18.42
CA TYR A 13 -13.11 -0.65 19.55
C TYR A 13 -13.67 -1.42 20.75
N ARG A 14 -14.64 -2.33 20.51
CA ARG A 14 -15.28 -3.11 21.58
C ARG A 14 -14.38 -4.16 22.20
N ARG A 15 -13.46 -4.76 21.42
CA ARG A 15 -12.51 -5.78 21.86
C ARG A 15 -11.09 -5.21 21.95
N ALA A 16 -10.96 -3.97 22.40
CA ALA A 16 -9.74 -3.18 22.36
C ALA A 16 -8.51 -3.91 22.92
N TRP A 17 -8.63 -4.52 24.09
CA TRP A 17 -7.54 -5.27 24.74
C TRP A 17 -7.12 -6.52 23.94
N LEU A 18 -8.06 -7.23 23.34
CA LEU A 18 -7.76 -8.39 22.50
C LEU A 18 -6.93 -7.98 21.28
N VAL A 19 -7.35 -6.91 20.59
CA VAL A 19 -6.64 -6.38 19.42
C VAL A 19 -5.26 -5.88 19.82
N LEU A 20 -5.14 -5.11 20.91
CA LEU A 20 -3.85 -4.60 21.38
C LEU A 20 -2.89 -5.75 21.71
N VAL A 21 -3.34 -6.76 22.47
CA VAL A 21 -2.53 -7.93 22.79
C VAL A 21 -2.11 -8.68 21.53
N SER A 22 -3.01 -8.83 20.55
CA SER A 22 -2.65 -9.47 19.26
C SER A 22 -1.54 -8.73 18.53
N TRP A 23 -1.59 -7.38 18.49
CA TRP A 23 -0.55 -6.57 17.86
C TRP A 23 0.78 -6.60 18.62
N VAL A 24 0.74 -6.60 19.95
CA VAL A 24 1.95 -6.74 20.80
C VAL A 24 2.58 -8.14 20.63
N LEU A 25 1.75 -9.19 20.54
CA LEU A 25 2.25 -10.55 20.28
C LEU A 25 2.83 -10.65 18.86
N LEU A 26 2.21 -10.01 17.87
CA LEU A 26 2.74 -9.96 16.50
C LEU A 26 4.08 -9.22 16.46
N LEU A 27 4.20 -8.10 17.17
CA LEU A 27 5.46 -7.35 17.31
C LEU A 27 6.54 -8.22 17.97
N ALA A 28 6.22 -8.88 19.09
CA ALA A 28 7.14 -9.75 19.79
C ALA A 28 7.57 -10.95 18.93
N ALA A 29 6.64 -11.53 18.16
CA ALA A 29 6.94 -12.62 17.24
C ALA A 29 7.81 -12.18 16.06
N ALA A 30 7.54 -10.99 15.49
CA ALA A 30 8.33 -10.46 14.37
C ALA A 30 9.76 -10.12 14.82
N LEU A 31 9.92 -9.37 15.92
CA LEU A 31 11.25 -9.00 16.44
C LEU A 31 11.99 -10.23 16.98
N GLY A 32 11.32 -11.09 17.75
CA GLY A 32 11.91 -12.32 18.27
C GLY A 32 12.31 -13.29 17.17
N GLY A 33 11.48 -13.40 16.12
CA GLY A 33 11.77 -14.21 14.93
C GLY A 33 12.96 -13.67 14.15
N GLY A 34 12.98 -12.35 13.88
CA GLY A 34 14.10 -11.69 13.18
C GLY A 34 15.44 -11.88 13.91
N LEU A 35 15.46 -11.64 15.22
CA LEU A 35 16.66 -11.82 16.03
C LEU A 35 17.09 -13.29 16.18
N ALA A 36 16.12 -14.22 16.25
CA ALA A 36 16.42 -15.65 16.40
C ALA A 36 16.93 -16.30 15.11
N LEU A 37 16.51 -15.81 13.95
CA LEU A 37 16.96 -16.28 12.64
C LEU A 37 18.32 -15.69 12.24
N GLY A 38 18.74 -14.56 12.86
CA GLY A 38 20.07 -13.97 12.68
C GLY A 38 20.37 -13.50 11.26
N GLY A 39 19.35 -13.04 10.51
CA GLY A 39 19.54 -12.54 9.15
C GLY A 39 20.36 -11.26 9.17
N GLN A 40 21.41 -11.20 8.34
CA GLN A 40 22.20 -9.99 8.09
C GLN A 40 21.75 -9.37 6.78
N THR A 41 21.80 -8.03 6.69
CA THR A 41 21.54 -7.30 5.44
C THR A 41 22.84 -7.15 4.67
N GLU A 42 22.78 -7.34 3.36
CA GLU A 42 23.94 -7.33 2.46
C GLU A 42 23.80 -6.20 1.45
N GLU A 43 24.87 -5.50 1.13
CA GLU A 43 24.88 -4.53 0.02
C GLU A 43 25.32 -5.16 -1.30
N ALA A 44 24.66 -6.19 -1.74
CA ALA A 44 24.92 -6.80 -3.05
C ALA A 44 24.21 -6.03 -4.17
N PHE A 45 24.93 -5.13 -4.83
CA PHE A 45 24.47 -4.49 -6.08
C PHE A 45 24.74 -5.42 -7.26
N SER A 46 24.05 -6.54 -7.36
CA SER A 46 24.18 -7.43 -8.51
C SER A 46 23.03 -7.26 -9.50
N ILE A 47 23.34 -7.29 -10.79
CA ILE A 47 22.34 -7.35 -11.87
C ILE A 47 22.62 -8.54 -12.75
N PRO A 48 21.89 -9.64 -12.58
CA PRO A 48 22.02 -10.81 -13.44
C PRO A 48 21.79 -10.47 -14.93
N GLY A 49 22.67 -11.01 -15.79
CA GLY A 49 22.58 -10.86 -17.25
C GLY A 49 23.19 -9.57 -17.80
N THR A 50 24.09 -8.91 -17.05
CA THR A 50 25.04 -7.94 -17.60
C THR A 50 26.40 -8.61 -17.81
N GLU A 51 27.16 -8.17 -18.81
CA GLU A 51 28.50 -8.68 -19.12
C GLU A 51 29.42 -8.59 -17.90
N SER A 52 29.41 -7.42 -17.23
CA SER A 52 30.26 -7.19 -16.06
C SER A 52 29.91 -8.13 -14.88
N GLN A 53 28.63 -8.48 -14.68
CA GLN A 53 28.23 -9.41 -13.64
C GLN A 53 28.56 -10.86 -14.00
N GLU A 54 28.34 -11.27 -15.25
CA GLU A 54 28.71 -12.62 -15.73
C GLU A 54 30.20 -12.86 -15.62
N ALA A 55 31.00 -11.84 -15.95
CA ALA A 55 32.45 -11.90 -15.80
C ALA A 55 32.90 -11.95 -14.33
N LEU A 56 32.21 -11.23 -13.45
CA LEU A 56 32.46 -11.29 -12.00
C LEU A 56 32.11 -12.67 -11.43
N ASP A 57 30.96 -13.24 -11.81
CA ASP A 57 30.53 -14.58 -11.39
C ASP A 57 31.51 -15.65 -11.88
N GLN A 58 32.11 -15.51 -13.10
CA GLN A 58 33.15 -16.39 -13.58
C GLN A 58 34.46 -16.22 -12.79
N LEU A 59 34.82 -14.96 -12.46
CA LEU A 59 36.00 -14.67 -11.67
C LEU A 59 35.91 -15.33 -10.27
N GLU A 60 34.74 -15.27 -9.61
CA GLU A 60 34.49 -15.93 -8.34
C GLU A 60 34.66 -17.45 -8.40
N GLN A 61 34.27 -18.07 -9.50
CA GLN A 61 34.36 -19.51 -9.68
C GLN A 61 35.78 -19.98 -10.05
N LEU A 62 36.46 -19.27 -10.97
CA LEU A 62 37.72 -19.71 -11.56
C LEU A 62 38.95 -19.08 -10.88
N PHE A 63 38.77 -17.93 -10.22
CA PHE A 63 39.85 -17.21 -9.54
C PHE A 63 39.36 -16.62 -8.18
N PRO A 64 38.93 -17.48 -7.23
CA PRO A 64 38.35 -17.01 -5.94
C PRO A 64 39.30 -16.12 -5.13
N ALA A 65 40.62 -16.24 -5.36
CA ALA A 65 41.60 -15.39 -4.68
C ALA A 65 41.56 -13.92 -5.15
N ALA A 66 41.02 -13.64 -6.32
CA ALA A 66 40.90 -12.29 -6.87
C ALA A 66 39.51 -11.68 -6.71
N ALA A 67 38.50 -12.51 -6.41
CA ALA A 67 37.11 -12.11 -6.31
C ALA A 67 36.62 -11.88 -4.88
N GLY A 68 37.37 -12.34 -3.84
CA GLY A 68 36.98 -12.23 -2.43
C GLY A 68 37.09 -10.80 -1.88
N ALA A 69 36.65 -10.62 -0.64
CA ALA A 69 36.77 -9.34 0.09
C ALA A 69 38.21 -8.84 0.09
N SER A 70 38.41 -7.59 -0.25
CA SER A 70 39.74 -6.97 -0.31
C SER A 70 39.77 -5.60 0.36
N ALA A 71 40.94 -5.32 0.97
CA ALA A 71 41.28 -4.03 1.53
C ALA A 71 42.61 -3.54 0.95
N GLN A 72 42.86 -2.27 1.00
CA GLN A 72 44.11 -1.64 0.59
C GLN A 72 44.60 -0.78 1.76
N ALA A 73 45.84 -0.99 2.23
CA ALA A 73 46.49 -0.05 3.12
C ALA A 73 47.38 0.87 2.29
N VAL A 74 47.10 2.16 2.34
CA VAL A 74 47.80 3.23 1.64
C VAL A 74 48.81 3.83 2.57
N VAL A 75 50.08 3.70 2.28
CA VAL A 75 51.19 4.18 3.09
C VAL A 75 51.79 5.41 2.48
N VAL A 76 51.83 6.51 3.20
CA VAL A 76 52.40 7.77 2.75
C VAL A 76 53.74 8.03 3.49
N ALA A 77 54.79 8.21 2.76
CA ALA A 77 56.09 8.57 3.35
C ALA A 77 56.04 9.96 4.01
N PRO A 78 56.76 10.19 5.11
CA PRO A 78 56.92 11.52 5.69
C PRO A 78 57.53 12.53 4.69
N ASP A 79 57.23 13.81 4.88
CA ASP A 79 57.68 14.90 4.02
C ASP A 79 59.17 14.81 3.68
N GLY A 80 59.50 14.64 2.37
CA GLY A 80 60.87 14.58 1.85
C GLY A 80 61.55 13.22 1.96
N ALA A 81 60.85 12.17 2.35
CA ALA A 81 61.29 10.78 2.34
C ALA A 81 60.63 10.00 1.19
N SER A 82 61.18 8.85 0.84
CA SER A 82 60.63 7.91 -0.18
C SER A 82 60.19 6.61 0.50
N VAL A 83 59.07 6.01 0.01
CA VAL A 83 58.65 4.67 0.44
C VAL A 83 59.71 3.59 0.13
N THR A 84 60.64 3.90 -0.78
CA THR A 84 61.80 3.02 -1.13
C THR A 84 63.00 3.21 -0.18
N ASP A 85 62.97 4.23 0.72
CA ASP A 85 64.01 4.41 1.75
C ASP A 85 64.06 3.21 2.69
N PRO A 86 65.25 2.69 3.04
CA PRO A 86 65.37 1.42 3.79
C PRO A 86 64.60 1.38 5.12
N GLY A 87 64.44 2.52 5.76
CA GLY A 87 63.65 2.61 7.02
C GLY A 87 62.20 2.45 6.81
N ILE A 88 61.62 3.22 5.84
CA ILE A 88 60.19 3.19 5.51
C ILE A 88 59.81 1.87 4.83
N ARG A 89 60.66 1.37 3.94
CA ARG A 89 60.48 0.06 3.33
C ARG A 89 60.37 -1.04 4.39
N ALA A 90 61.23 -1.05 5.39
CA ALA A 90 61.15 -2.02 6.48
C ALA A 90 59.87 -1.88 7.27
N GLU A 91 59.40 -0.65 7.48
CA GLU A 91 58.12 -0.39 8.12
C GLU A 91 56.90 -0.89 7.31
N ILE A 92 56.96 -0.75 5.99
CA ILE A 92 55.93 -1.30 5.05
C ILE A 92 55.99 -2.84 5.07
N ASP A 93 57.17 -3.45 5.07
CA ASP A 93 57.31 -4.90 5.14
C ASP A 93 56.78 -5.44 6.49
N ASP A 94 57.07 -4.72 7.60
CA ASP A 94 56.51 -5.03 8.92
C ASP A 94 55.00 -4.85 8.95
N LEU A 95 54.43 -3.81 8.32
CA LEU A 95 52.97 -3.62 8.18
C LEU A 95 52.36 -4.81 7.47
N ALA A 96 52.92 -5.21 6.32
CA ALA A 96 52.41 -6.36 5.56
C ALA A 96 52.49 -7.66 6.38
N ALA A 97 53.54 -7.83 7.17
CA ALA A 97 53.69 -8.95 8.10
C ALA A 97 52.68 -8.93 9.24
N ASP A 98 52.38 -7.76 9.80
CA ASP A 98 51.37 -7.60 10.85
C ASP A 98 49.97 -7.85 10.34
N LEU A 99 49.62 -7.27 9.17
CA LEU A 99 48.36 -7.50 8.48
C LEU A 99 48.14 -8.99 8.20
N SER A 100 49.18 -9.72 7.78
CA SER A 100 49.08 -11.16 7.49
C SER A 100 48.80 -12.06 8.71
N ARG A 101 48.94 -11.51 9.94
CA ARG A 101 48.68 -12.26 11.18
C ARG A 101 47.29 -12.04 11.73
N ILE A 102 46.53 -11.13 11.17
CA ILE A 102 45.15 -10.86 11.58
C ILE A 102 44.26 -12.04 11.16
N ASP A 103 43.45 -12.49 12.09
CA ASP A 103 42.49 -13.56 11.82
C ASP A 103 41.46 -13.07 10.81
N GLY A 104 41.18 -13.84 9.76
CA GLY A 104 40.34 -13.43 8.62
C GLY A 104 41.12 -12.82 7.44
N VAL A 105 42.43 -12.63 7.52
CA VAL A 105 43.31 -12.25 6.40
C VAL A 105 43.83 -13.49 5.69
N ARG A 106 43.53 -13.63 4.41
CA ARG A 106 43.99 -14.77 3.56
C ARG A 106 45.40 -14.58 3.04
N SER A 107 45.66 -13.41 2.51
CA SER A 107 47.00 -13.07 1.93
C SER A 107 47.19 -11.57 1.91
N VAL A 108 48.42 -11.15 2.01
CA VAL A 108 48.86 -9.76 1.88
C VAL A 108 49.91 -9.69 0.76
N LEU A 109 49.76 -8.74 -0.15
CA LEU A 109 50.72 -8.45 -1.21
C LEU A 109 51.35 -7.08 -0.94
N GLY A 110 52.61 -7.09 -0.60
CA GLY A 110 53.42 -5.88 -0.37
C GLY A 110 53.81 -5.16 -1.69
N PRO A 111 54.07 -3.85 -1.66
CA PRO A 111 54.35 -3.08 -2.88
C PRO A 111 55.69 -3.43 -3.53
N PHE A 112 56.53 -4.17 -2.84
CA PHE A 112 57.87 -4.61 -3.33
C PHE A 112 57.92 -6.10 -3.70
N ASP A 113 56.81 -6.79 -3.67
CA ASP A 113 56.72 -8.21 -4.05
C ASP A 113 56.84 -8.39 -5.57
N GLU A 114 57.22 -9.59 -6.05
CA GLU A 114 57.50 -9.89 -7.45
C GLU A 114 56.30 -9.65 -8.38
N PHE A 115 55.10 -9.68 -7.88
CA PHE A 115 53.83 -9.48 -8.64
C PHE A 115 53.14 -8.15 -8.32
N ALA A 116 53.83 -7.21 -7.66
CA ALA A 116 53.27 -5.94 -7.17
C ALA A 116 53.49 -4.78 -8.14
N ASP A 117 53.24 -4.98 -9.45
CA ASP A 117 53.40 -3.90 -10.44
C ASP A 117 52.44 -2.73 -10.16
N GLY A 118 53.00 -1.49 -10.16
CA GLY A 118 52.19 -0.27 -10.02
C GLY A 118 51.65 0.03 -8.61
N GLN A 119 52.22 -0.58 -7.57
CA GLN A 119 51.82 -0.32 -6.19
C GLN A 119 52.69 0.75 -5.47
N VAL A 120 53.66 1.31 -6.15
CA VAL A 120 54.45 2.45 -5.71
C VAL A 120 54.23 3.61 -6.68
N SER A 121 53.97 4.81 -6.18
CA SER A 121 53.73 6.00 -6.98
C SER A 121 55.00 6.41 -7.74
N ASP A 122 54.83 7.12 -8.88
CA ASP A 122 55.96 7.59 -9.72
C ASP A 122 56.93 8.52 -8.96
N ASP A 123 56.43 9.25 -7.96
CA ASP A 123 57.20 10.12 -7.10
C ASP A 123 57.78 9.41 -5.85
N GLU A 124 57.53 8.11 -5.75
CA GLU A 124 57.94 7.25 -4.63
C GLU A 124 57.40 7.75 -3.26
N GLY A 125 56.35 8.62 -3.25
CA GLY A 125 55.78 9.18 -2.03
C GLY A 125 54.73 8.29 -1.37
N VAL A 126 54.07 7.43 -2.15
CA VAL A 126 52.96 6.59 -1.72
C VAL A 126 53.12 5.15 -2.15
N ALA A 127 52.76 4.22 -1.28
CA ALA A 127 52.74 2.80 -1.58
C ALA A 127 51.39 2.16 -1.16
N ILE A 128 50.95 1.13 -1.88
CA ILE A 128 49.74 0.39 -1.60
C ILE A 128 50.09 -1.03 -1.20
N VAL A 129 49.61 -1.46 -0.03
CA VAL A 129 49.64 -2.87 0.39
C VAL A 129 48.26 -3.46 0.18
N GLN A 130 48.13 -4.51 -0.62
CA GLN A 130 46.86 -5.18 -0.85
C GLN A 130 46.63 -6.27 0.17
N VAL A 131 45.46 -6.27 0.75
CA VAL A 131 45.04 -7.24 1.76
C VAL A 131 43.84 -8.02 1.21
N GLN A 132 43.96 -9.31 1.05
CA GLN A 132 42.89 -10.18 0.68
C GLN A 132 42.31 -10.84 1.92
N LEU A 133 41.03 -10.67 2.13
CA LEU A 133 40.30 -11.22 3.28
C LEU A 133 39.65 -12.55 2.93
N GLU A 134 39.27 -13.30 3.95
CA GLU A 134 38.51 -14.53 3.82
C GLU A 134 37.01 -14.21 3.70
N GLY A 135 36.32 -14.89 2.78
CA GLY A 135 34.87 -14.70 2.57
C GLY A 135 34.52 -13.51 1.68
N THR A 136 33.28 -13.07 1.77
CA THR A 136 32.74 -11.89 1.09
C THR A 136 32.91 -10.64 1.95
N SER A 137 32.75 -9.45 1.37
CA SER A 137 32.86 -8.18 2.13
C SER A 137 31.91 -8.10 3.34
N GLU A 138 30.77 -8.81 3.28
CA GLU A 138 29.76 -8.84 4.33
C GLU A 138 30.07 -9.86 5.44
N GLU A 139 30.93 -10.84 5.17
CA GLU A 139 31.32 -11.87 6.15
C GLU A 139 32.50 -11.42 7.03
N VAL A 140 33.12 -10.28 6.73
CA VAL A 140 34.23 -9.74 7.51
C VAL A 140 33.71 -9.13 8.80
N ASP A 141 34.19 -9.65 9.95
CA ASP A 141 33.78 -9.14 11.26
C ASP A 141 34.34 -7.73 11.55
N ASP A 142 33.54 -6.88 12.24
CA ASP A 142 33.99 -5.55 12.70
C ASP A 142 35.30 -5.62 13.49
N THR A 143 35.54 -6.69 14.24
CA THR A 143 36.77 -6.95 14.98
C THR A 143 38.00 -7.09 14.08
N THR A 144 37.81 -7.66 12.89
CA THR A 144 38.87 -7.76 11.87
C THR A 144 39.17 -6.39 11.27
N LEU A 145 38.13 -5.59 10.97
CA LEU A 145 38.27 -4.22 10.45
C LEU A 145 38.96 -3.30 11.45
N GLU A 146 38.55 -3.36 12.74
CA GLU A 146 39.22 -2.62 13.82
C GLU A 146 40.69 -3.03 13.98
N ALA A 147 40.99 -4.33 13.87
CA ALA A 147 42.35 -4.83 13.93
C ALA A 147 43.20 -4.36 12.72
N LEU A 148 42.62 -4.30 11.51
CA LEU A 148 43.29 -3.73 10.34
C LEU A 148 43.66 -2.27 10.57
N ILE A 149 42.67 -1.44 10.97
CA ILE A 149 42.90 -0.01 11.23
C ILE A 149 43.96 0.19 12.33
N ALA A 150 43.90 -0.57 13.40
CA ALA A 150 44.85 -0.47 14.54
C ALA A 150 46.30 -0.77 14.14
N THR A 151 46.55 -1.52 13.08
CA THR A 151 47.93 -1.76 12.60
C THR A 151 48.58 -0.50 12.02
N GLY A 152 47.80 0.51 11.63
CA GLY A 152 48.26 1.79 11.10
C GLY A 152 48.60 2.81 12.19
N ASP A 153 48.06 2.67 13.44
CA ASP A 153 48.01 3.76 14.46
C ASP A 153 49.36 4.15 15.04
N ASP A 154 50.31 3.29 15.22
CA ASP A 154 51.59 3.57 15.93
C ASP A 154 52.82 3.59 14.98
N ARG A 155 52.64 4.08 13.73
CA ARG A 155 53.70 4.12 12.72
C ARG A 155 54.19 5.53 12.42
N ASP A 156 55.45 5.64 11.99
CA ASP A 156 56.02 6.92 11.54
C ASP A 156 55.42 7.37 10.20
N ALA A 157 55.13 6.41 9.31
CA ALA A 157 54.40 6.64 8.06
C ALA A 157 52.89 6.74 8.30
N ARG A 158 52.21 7.62 7.57
CA ARG A 158 50.76 7.70 7.62
C ARG A 158 50.13 6.51 6.86
N VAL A 159 49.25 5.77 7.50
CA VAL A 159 48.58 4.65 6.92
C VAL A 159 47.06 4.88 6.91
N GLU A 160 46.42 4.79 5.72
CA GLU A 160 45.00 4.87 5.57
C GLU A 160 44.47 3.61 4.86
N PHE A 161 43.22 3.27 5.13
CA PHE A 161 42.65 2.04 4.60
C PHE A 161 41.50 2.31 3.64
N ALA A 162 41.55 1.67 2.45
CA ALA A 162 40.49 1.66 1.45
C ALA A 162 39.95 0.25 1.23
N GLY A 163 38.76 0.14 0.64
CA GLY A 163 38.12 -1.12 0.24
C GLY A 163 36.64 -1.16 0.58
N GLN A 164 35.92 -2.00 -0.11
CA GLN A 164 34.45 -2.15 0.11
C GLN A 164 34.11 -2.55 1.56
N VAL A 165 35.00 -3.25 2.23
CA VAL A 165 34.84 -3.71 3.62
C VAL A 165 34.76 -2.57 4.63
N PHE A 166 35.22 -1.36 4.30
CA PHE A 166 35.17 -0.19 5.17
C PHE A 166 33.99 0.73 4.92
N GLN A 167 33.10 0.38 3.98
CA GLN A 167 31.86 1.14 3.79
C GLN A 167 30.95 0.96 5.01
N ASP A 168 30.51 2.08 5.61
CA ASP A 168 29.62 2.03 6.79
C ASP A 168 28.21 1.57 6.37
N THR A 169 27.93 0.28 6.57
CA THR A 169 26.64 -0.35 6.30
C THR A 169 25.78 -0.48 7.56
N THR A 170 26.24 0.04 8.70
CA THR A 170 25.53 -0.13 9.98
C THR A 170 24.20 0.61 10.00
N VAL A 171 23.11 -0.14 10.09
CA VAL A 171 21.74 0.37 10.25
C VAL A 171 21.47 0.62 11.73
N GLY A 172 22.03 1.69 12.28
CA GLY A 172 21.75 2.15 13.64
C GLY A 172 20.63 3.20 13.67
N LEU A 173 19.83 3.22 14.75
CA LEU A 173 18.95 4.36 15.02
C LEU A 173 19.81 5.55 15.42
N THR A 174 19.89 6.55 14.54
CA THR A 174 20.65 7.77 14.77
C THR A 174 19.85 8.79 15.59
N VAL A 175 20.52 9.81 16.10
CA VAL A 175 19.88 10.92 16.84
C VAL A 175 18.88 11.66 15.96
N SER A 176 19.12 11.73 14.67
CA SER A 176 18.27 12.39 13.68
C SER A 176 16.88 11.80 13.58
N GLU A 177 16.75 10.48 13.58
CA GLU A 177 15.44 9.79 13.53
C GLU A 177 14.63 10.08 14.80
N VAL A 178 15.27 10.10 15.95
CA VAL A 178 14.63 10.48 17.22
C VAL A 178 14.13 11.92 17.16
N ILE A 179 14.93 12.85 16.61
CA ILE A 179 14.52 14.24 16.40
C ILE A 179 13.32 14.31 15.44
N GLY A 180 13.34 13.58 14.32
CA GLY A 180 12.22 13.51 13.39
C GLY A 180 10.92 13.07 14.05
N VAL A 181 10.98 12.03 14.87
CA VAL A 181 9.83 11.53 15.66
C VAL A 181 9.36 12.57 16.68
N LEU A 182 10.27 13.24 17.36
CA LEU A 182 9.94 14.30 18.34
C LEU A 182 9.27 15.50 17.66
N VAL A 183 9.76 15.93 16.49
CA VAL A 183 9.13 17.01 15.73
C VAL A 183 7.75 16.58 15.22
N ALA A 184 7.60 15.36 14.71
CA ALA A 184 6.30 14.82 14.34
C ALA A 184 5.32 14.80 15.53
N ALA A 185 5.79 14.39 16.72
CA ALA A 185 5.03 14.46 17.97
C ALA A 185 4.61 15.89 18.32
N ALA A 186 5.50 16.87 18.18
CA ALA A 186 5.20 18.27 18.43
C ALA A 186 4.12 18.80 17.46
N VAL A 187 4.24 18.51 16.17
CA VAL A 187 3.23 18.86 15.16
C VAL A 187 1.87 18.25 15.49
N LEU A 188 1.84 16.95 15.88
CA LEU A 188 0.61 16.28 16.31
C LEU A 188 0.00 16.92 17.57
N ILE A 189 0.80 17.28 18.56
CA ILE A 189 0.35 17.97 19.78
C ILE A 189 -0.24 19.32 19.43
N VAL A 190 0.39 20.11 18.58
CA VAL A 190 -0.12 21.41 18.12
C VAL A 190 -1.44 21.23 17.34
N THR A 191 -1.49 20.22 16.47
CA THR A 191 -2.68 19.95 15.64
C THR A 191 -3.86 19.50 16.47
N PHE A 192 -3.65 18.53 17.34
CA PHE A 192 -4.72 17.98 18.18
C PHE A 192 -4.94 18.75 19.49
N GLY A 193 -3.96 19.44 20.02
CA GLY A 193 -4.06 20.08 21.33
C GLY A 193 -4.27 19.09 22.48
N SER A 194 -3.85 17.83 22.32
CA SER A 194 -3.99 16.75 23.29
C SER A 194 -2.90 15.72 23.12
N LEU A 195 -2.11 15.51 24.18
CA LEU A 195 -1.03 14.53 24.19
C LEU A 195 -1.54 13.10 23.92
N ALA A 196 -2.69 12.75 24.49
CA ALA A 196 -3.29 11.45 24.27
C ALA A 196 -3.69 11.20 22.80
N ALA A 197 -4.29 12.21 22.14
CA ALA A 197 -4.65 12.09 20.73
C ALA A 197 -3.42 12.12 19.79
N ALA A 198 -2.36 12.81 20.18
CA ALA A 198 -1.10 12.85 19.45
C ALA A 198 -0.28 11.55 19.60
N GLY A 199 -0.32 10.94 20.77
CA GLY A 199 0.42 9.71 21.05
C GLY A 199 -0.14 8.48 20.33
N MET A 200 -1.43 8.43 20.02
CA MET A 200 -2.02 7.27 19.34
C MET A 200 -1.44 7.00 17.93
N PRO A 201 -1.36 7.98 17.02
CA PRO A 201 -0.70 7.79 15.73
C PRO A 201 0.75 7.33 15.87
N LEU A 202 1.50 7.93 16.81
CA LEU A 202 2.89 7.55 17.05
C LEU A 202 3.04 6.10 17.53
N VAL A 203 2.24 5.70 18.53
CA VAL A 203 2.26 4.30 19.03
C VAL A 203 1.89 3.33 17.92
N THR A 204 0.88 3.66 17.11
CA THR A 204 0.46 2.81 15.99
C THR A 204 1.59 2.66 14.97
N ALA A 205 2.26 3.76 14.61
CA ALA A 205 3.36 3.76 13.65
C ALA A 205 4.58 3.00 14.20
N LEU A 206 4.99 3.24 15.46
CA LEU A 206 6.13 2.55 16.07
C LEU A 206 5.93 1.03 16.18
N ILE A 207 4.73 0.58 16.56
CA ILE A 207 4.41 -0.86 16.58
C ILE A 207 4.47 -1.42 15.15
N GLY A 208 3.93 -0.68 14.17
CA GLY A 208 3.98 -1.07 12.76
C GLY A 208 5.40 -1.20 12.24
N VAL A 209 6.24 -0.19 12.48
CA VAL A 209 7.65 -0.18 12.08
C VAL A 209 8.42 -1.33 12.74
N GLY A 210 8.21 -1.58 14.04
CA GLY A 210 8.85 -2.70 14.70
C GLY A 210 8.50 -4.07 14.10
N ILE A 211 7.25 -4.26 13.66
CA ILE A 211 6.83 -5.49 12.97
C ILE A 211 7.51 -5.59 11.60
N VAL A 212 7.60 -4.48 10.87
CA VAL A 212 8.24 -4.44 9.55
C VAL A 212 9.73 -4.74 9.67
N MET A 213 10.40 -4.11 10.62
CA MET A 213 11.84 -4.31 10.87
C MET A 213 12.14 -5.77 11.22
N GLY A 214 11.38 -6.35 12.16
CA GLY A 214 11.52 -7.77 12.49
C GLY A 214 11.20 -8.70 11.31
N GLY A 215 10.24 -8.32 10.46
CA GLY A 215 9.91 -9.05 9.24
C GLY A 215 11.02 -9.00 8.18
N ILE A 216 11.66 -7.85 8.01
CA ILE A 216 12.80 -7.68 7.08
C ILE A 216 14.02 -8.47 7.56
N LEU A 217 14.35 -8.41 8.87
CA LEU A 217 15.42 -9.21 9.45
C LEU A 217 15.17 -10.72 9.30
N ALA A 218 13.92 -11.16 9.49
CA ALA A 218 13.56 -12.56 9.27
C ALA A 218 13.66 -12.95 7.77
N LEU A 219 13.37 -12.03 6.86
CA LEU A 219 13.53 -12.24 5.42
C LEU A 219 15.00 -12.30 5.02
N ALA A 220 15.84 -11.47 5.61
CA ALA A 220 17.28 -11.45 5.38
C ALA A 220 17.98 -12.76 5.75
N ALA A 221 17.38 -13.57 6.64
CA ALA A 221 17.88 -14.93 6.95
C ALA A 221 17.65 -15.95 5.82
N VAL A 222 16.82 -15.63 4.80
CA VAL A 222 16.41 -16.57 3.75
C VAL A 222 16.83 -16.11 2.37
N MET A 223 17.02 -14.82 2.17
CA MET A 223 17.40 -14.21 0.89
C MET A 223 18.19 -12.93 1.13
N PRO A 224 19.10 -12.55 0.22
CA PRO A 224 19.86 -11.30 0.34
C PRO A 224 18.91 -10.10 0.37
N VAL A 225 19.07 -9.24 1.36
CA VAL A 225 18.30 -8.00 1.54
C VAL A 225 19.28 -6.85 1.71
N SER A 226 19.17 -5.85 0.82
CA SER A 226 20.00 -4.64 0.90
C SER A 226 19.88 -3.94 2.24
N SER A 227 20.98 -3.47 2.81
CA SER A 227 21.05 -2.67 4.05
C SER A 227 20.23 -1.38 3.98
N SER A 228 20.00 -0.84 2.78
CA SER A 228 19.13 0.33 2.54
C SER A 228 17.63 0.01 2.64
N ALA A 229 17.21 -1.25 2.50
CA ALA A 229 15.79 -1.63 2.52
C ALA A 229 15.11 -1.42 3.88
N PRO A 230 15.71 -1.77 5.04
CA PRO A 230 15.18 -1.45 6.35
C PRO A 230 14.96 0.05 6.57
N LEU A 231 15.91 0.89 6.15
CA LEU A 231 15.83 2.34 6.30
C LEU A 231 14.69 2.95 5.50
N LEU A 232 14.55 2.55 4.24
CA LEU A 232 13.44 2.99 3.39
C LEU A 232 12.09 2.54 3.96
N ALA A 233 11.99 1.30 4.43
CA ALA A 233 10.77 0.77 5.04
C ALA A 233 10.43 1.48 6.36
N LEU A 234 11.43 1.83 7.17
CA LEU A 234 11.27 2.64 8.38
C LEU A 234 10.76 4.04 8.06
N MET A 235 11.41 4.73 7.12
CA MET A 235 11.02 6.09 6.70
C MET A 235 9.58 6.13 6.20
N ILE A 236 9.21 5.23 5.29
CA ILE A 236 7.86 5.15 4.72
C ILE A 236 6.86 4.66 5.77
N GLY A 237 7.19 3.62 6.51
CA GLY A 237 6.32 3.05 7.54
C GLY A 237 5.97 4.05 8.64
N LEU A 238 6.95 4.85 9.09
CA LEU A 238 6.75 5.90 10.08
C LEU A 238 5.89 7.03 9.50
N ALA A 239 6.26 7.57 8.32
CA ALA A 239 5.56 8.68 7.68
C ALA A 239 4.09 8.32 7.39
N VAL A 240 3.86 7.21 6.68
CA VAL A 240 2.51 6.75 6.29
C VAL A 240 1.69 6.28 7.49
N GLY A 241 2.34 5.59 8.45
CA GLY A 241 1.66 5.09 9.66
C GLY A 241 1.12 6.22 10.53
N ILE A 242 1.87 7.30 10.72
CA ILE A 242 1.41 8.49 11.45
C ILE A 242 0.30 9.18 10.68
N ASP A 243 0.46 9.35 9.37
CA ASP A 243 -0.50 10.08 8.53
C ASP A 243 -1.87 9.39 8.47
N TYR A 244 -1.91 8.09 8.18
CA TYR A 244 -3.16 7.34 8.13
C TYR A 244 -3.90 7.34 9.47
N ALA A 245 -3.17 7.20 10.56
CA ALA A 245 -3.76 7.31 11.89
C ALA A 245 -4.27 8.73 12.18
N LEU A 246 -3.58 9.78 11.73
CA LEU A 246 -3.97 11.18 11.85
C LEU A 246 -5.35 11.43 11.22
N PHE A 247 -5.60 10.92 10.00
CA PHE A 247 -6.88 11.10 9.31
C PHE A 247 -8.04 10.50 10.11
N ILE A 248 -7.91 9.27 10.60
CA ILE A 248 -8.96 8.59 11.36
C ILE A 248 -9.20 9.28 12.72
N VAL A 249 -8.12 9.64 13.45
CA VAL A 249 -8.23 10.37 14.74
C VAL A 249 -8.88 11.73 14.57
N SER A 250 -8.52 12.46 13.51
CA SER A 250 -9.10 13.77 13.19
C SER A 250 -10.61 13.67 12.96
N ARG A 251 -11.04 12.68 12.15
CA ARG A 251 -12.47 12.43 11.88
C ARG A 251 -13.23 12.05 13.13
N HIS A 252 -12.68 11.12 13.92
CA HIS A 252 -13.24 10.69 15.19
C HIS A 252 -13.47 11.87 16.16
N ARG A 253 -12.48 12.73 16.33
CA ARG A 253 -12.57 13.89 17.21
C ARG A 253 -13.60 14.92 16.75
N THR A 254 -13.72 15.15 15.46
CA THR A 254 -14.74 16.04 14.89
C THR A 254 -16.15 15.53 15.20
N GLN A 255 -16.34 14.21 15.11
CA GLN A 255 -17.62 13.57 15.42
C GLN A 255 -17.94 13.58 16.91
N LEU A 256 -16.95 13.33 17.78
CA LEU A 256 -17.10 13.46 19.24
C LEU A 256 -17.51 14.89 19.65
N ALA A 257 -16.93 15.91 19.02
CA ALA A 257 -17.28 17.30 19.29
C ALA A 257 -18.72 17.66 18.87
N ARG A 258 -19.30 16.90 17.95
CA ARG A 258 -20.72 16.98 17.55
C ARG A 258 -21.65 16.13 18.43
N GLY A 259 -21.12 15.48 19.50
CA GLY A 259 -21.89 14.69 20.45
C GLY A 259 -22.19 13.25 20.05
N MET A 260 -21.46 12.71 19.03
CA MET A 260 -21.62 11.31 18.65
C MET A 260 -21.06 10.38 19.74
N ASP A 261 -21.70 9.23 19.96
CA ASP A 261 -21.19 8.19 20.85
C ASP A 261 -19.76 7.75 20.45
N PRO A 262 -18.83 7.61 21.41
CA PRO A 262 -17.44 7.28 21.10
C PRO A 262 -17.24 5.98 20.29
N ALA A 263 -18.00 4.92 20.60
CA ALA A 263 -17.90 3.66 19.87
C ALA A 263 -18.42 3.79 18.43
N GLU A 264 -19.52 4.51 18.26
CA GLU A 264 -20.12 4.80 16.96
C GLU A 264 -19.21 5.72 16.14
N SER A 265 -18.65 6.76 16.77
CA SER A 265 -17.71 7.67 16.14
C SER A 265 -16.45 6.96 15.65
N ALA A 266 -15.86 6.05 16.44
CA ALA A 266 -14.72 5.27 16.00
C ALA A 266 -15.06 4.38 14.79
N ALA A 267 -16.19 3.68 14.83
CA ALA A 267 -16.65 2.83 13.74
C ALA A 267 -16.91 3.62 12.44
N VAL A 268 -17.54 4.80 12.55
CA VAL A 268 -17.81 5.69 11.40
C VAL A 268 -16.53 6.31 10.86
N ALA A 269 -15.59 6.69 11.72
CA ALA A 269 -14.29 7.23 11.29
C ALA A 269 -13.51 6.21 10.49
N VAL A 270 -13.48 4.93 10.92
CA VAL A 270 -12.86 3.83 10.17
C VAL A 270 -13.63 3.51 8.89
N GLY A 271 -14.97 3.54 8.91
CA GLY A 271 -15.81 3.30 7.72
C GLY A 271 -15.71 4.39 6.65
N THR A 272 -15.37 5.64 7.01
CA THR A 272 -15.26 6.78 6.08
C THR A 272 -13.81 7.16 5.80
N ALA A 273 -13.09 7.75 6.77
CA ALA A 273 -11.69 8.10 6.59
C ALA A 273 -10.80 6.86 6.39
N GLY A 274 -11.12 5.73 7.05
CA GLY A 274 -10.40 4.47 6.85
C GLY A 274 -10.58 3.87 5.46
N SER A 275 -11.73 4.06 4.79
CA SER A 275 -11.88 3.63 3.39
C SER A 275 -10.96 4.43 2.47
N ALA A 276 -10.87 5.74 2.64
CA ALA A 276 -9.92 6.58 1.89
C ALA A 276 -8.47 6.13 2.16
N VAL A 277 -8.11 5.85 3.42
CA VAL A 277 -6.78 5.33 3.80
C VAL A 277 -6.46 3.99 3.12
N VAL A 278 -7.41 3.05 3.07
CA VAL A 278 -7.21 1.76 2.39
C VAL A 278 -6.99 1.94 0.89
N PHE A 279 -7.79 2.78 0.23
CA PHE A 279 -7.61 3.06 -1.19
C PHE A 279 -6.28 3.77 -1.47
N ALA A 280 -5.98 4.79 -0.69
CA ALA A 280 -4.73 5.54 -0.76
C ALA A 280 -3.52 4.61 -0.53
N GLY A 281 -3.53 3.81 0.52
CA GLY A 281 -2.45 2.88 0.78
C GLY A 281 -2.31 1.77 -0.25
N LEU A 282 -3.42 1.35 -0.88
CA LEU A 282 -3.34 0.41 -2.01
C LEU A 282 -2.63 1.03 -3.23
N THR A 283 -2.84 2.33 -3.50
CA THR A 283 -2.08 3.03 -4.57
C THR A 283 -0.60 3.08 -4.28
N VAL A 284 -0.22 3.33 -3.02
CA VAL A 284 1.19 3.32 -2.58
C VAL A 284 1.80 1.93 -2.75
N ILE A 285 1.11 0.88 -2.30
CA ILE A 285 1.56 -0.52 -2.45
C ILE A 285 1.77 -0.85 -3.93
N ILE A 286 0.83 -0.48 -4.80
CA ILE A 286 0.93 -0.74 -6.25
C ILE A 286 2.13 0.00 -6.85
N ALA A 287 2.37 1.25 -6.45
CA ALA A 287 3.51 2.04 -6.92
C ALA A 287 4.85 1.41 -6.50
N LEU A 288 4.95 1.00 -5.22
CA LEU A 288 6.15 0.35 -4.68
C LEU A 288 6.39 -1.03 -5.30
N LEU A 289 5.34 -1.81 -5.51
CA LEU A 289 5.45 -3.08 -6.25
C LEU A 289 5.77 -2.87 -7.74
N GLY A 290 5.56 -1.66 -8.27
CA GLY A 290 6.03 -1.27 -9.60
C GLY A 290 7.55 -1.40 -9.75
N LEU A 291 8.33 -1.31 -8.66
CA LEU A 291 9.79 -1.52 -8.66
C LEU A 291 10.19 -2.91 -9.15
N LEU A 292 9.32 -3.92 -8.99
CA LEU A 292 9.55 -5.26 -9.56
C LEU A 292 9.66 -5.25 -11.09
N VAL A 293 9.02 -4.30 -11.76
CA VAL A 293 9.04 -4.20 -13.24
C VAL A 293 10.41 -3.78 -13.77
N VAL A 294 11.21 -3.12 -12.95
CA VAL A 294 12.59 -2.71 -13.31
C VAL A 294 13.50 -3.93 -13.50
N GLY A 295 13.20 -5.06 -12.84
CA GLY A 295 13.91 -6.33 -12.99
C GLY A 295 15.29 -6.35 -12.30
N ILE A 296 15.52 -5.46 -11.33
CA ILE A 296 16.73 -5.40 -10.52
C ILE A 296 16.41 -5.99 -9.13
N PRO A 297 17.08 -7.05 -8.68
CA PRO A 297 16.73 -7.79 -7.47
C PRO A 297 16.67 -6.91 -6.23
N PHE A 298 17.68 -6.09 -5.94
CA PHE A 298 17.70 -5.25 -4.73
C PHE A 298 16.54 -4.22 -4.70
N LEU A 299 16.21 -3.59 -5.85
CA LEU A 299 15.05 -2.68 -5.94
C LEU A 299 13.73 -3.42 -5.72
N SER A 300 13.64 -4.66 -6.19
CA SER A 300 12.45 -5.50 -6.00
C SER A 300 12.24 -5.79 -4.52
N VAL A 301 13.29 -6.15 -3.80
CA VAL A 301 13.26 -6.41 -2.35
C VAL A 301 12.91 -5.13 -1.58
N MET A 302 13.53 -4.00 -1.91
CA MET A 302 13.20 -2.69 -1.33
C MET A 302 11.73 -2.32 -1.56
N GLY A 303 11.24 -2.52 -2.78
CA GLY A 303 9.84 -2.26 -3.13
C GLY A 303 8.85 -3.11 -2.35
N VAL A 304 9.13 -4.41 -2.21
CA VAL A 304 8.30 -5.35 -1.44
C VAL A 304 8.35 -5.02 0.06
N GLY A 305 9.53 -4.72 0.61
CA GLY A 305 9.70 -4.32 2.00
C GLY A 305 8.92 -3.04 2.34
N ALA A 306 9.04 -2.02 1.49
CA ALA A 306 8.30 -0.77 1.62
C ALA A 306 6.78 -0.98 1.45
N ALA A 307 6.33 -1.80 0.49
CA ALA A 307 4.92 -2.15 0.31
C ALA A 307 4.36 -2.90 1.52
N PHE A 308 5.14 -3.78 2.14
CA PHE A 308 4.80 -4.46 3.39
C PHE A 308 4.66 -3.47 4.54
N ALA A 309 5.54 -2.47 4.64
CA ALA A 309 5.44 -1.40 5.64
C ALA A 309 4.11 -0.62 5.51
N VAL A 310 3.72 -0.28 4.29
CA VAL A 310 2.43 0.39 4.03
C VAL A 310 1.25 -0.51 4.36
N LEU A 311 1.31 -1.81 4.04
CA LEU A 311 0.26 -2.78 4.39
C LEU A 311 0.06 -2.87 5.91
N VAL A 312 1.15 -2.96 6.66
CA VAL A 312 1.12 -2.97 8.14
C VAL A 312 0.57 -1.65 8.69
N ALA A 313 0.95 -0.50 8.10
CA ALA A 313 0.42 0.82 8.46
C ALA A 313 -1.10 0.90 8.25
N ILE A 314 -1.62 0.43 7.09
CA ILE A 314 -3.07 0.35 6.83
C ILE A 314 -3.76 -0.54 7.88
N ALA A 315 -3.24 -1.75 8.10
CA ALA A 315 -3.80 -2.69 9.06
C ALA A 315 -3.83 -2.09 10.47
N GLY A 316 -2.77 -1.40 10.90
CA GLY A 316 -2.67 -0.67 12.15
C GLY A 316 -3.70 0.45 12.27
N ALA A 317 -3.85 1.25 11.22
CA ALA A 317 -4.81 2.35 11.18
C ALA A 317 -6.27 1.87 11.29
N VAL A 318 -6.62 0.74 10.67
CA VAL A 318 -8.02 0.24 10.68
C VAL A 318 -8.35 -0.72 11.84
N THR A 319 -7.33 -1.25 12.55
CA THR A 319 -7.55 -2.20 13.66
C THR A 319 -6.93 -1.76 14.98
N LEU A 320 -5.62 -1.50 15.03
CA LEU A 320 -4.91 -1.11 16.26
C LEU A 320 -5.38 0.26 16.76
N LEU A 321 -5.45 1.24 15.85
CA LEU A 321 -5.87 2.59 16.21
C LEU A 321 -7.29 2.63 16.82
N PRO A 322 -8.36 2.04 16.21
CA PRO A 322 -9.66 2.00 16.86
C PRO A 322 -9.67 1.24 18.19
N ALA A 323 -8.78 0.26 18.39
CA ALA A 323 -8.60 -0.37 19.70
C ALA A 323 -7.99 0.61 20.73
N LEU A 324 -6.98 1.38 20.36
CA LEU A 324 -6.43 2.45 21.20
C LEU A 324 -7.48 3.50 21.52
N LEU A 325 -8.31 3.91 20.54
CA LEU A 325 -9.46 4.78 20.77
C LEU A 325 -10.45 4.18 21.77
N GLY A 326 -10.63 2.86 21.77
CA GLY A 326 -11.49 2.15 22.73
C GLY A 326 -10.96 2.18 24.16
N ILE A 327 -9.64 2.07 24.34
CA ILE A 327 -8.99 2.12 25.67
C ILE A 327 -9.06 3.53 26.25
N TRP A 328 -8.87 4.55 25.44
CA TRP A 328 -8.82 5.95 25.87
C TRP A 328 -10.17 6.68 25.77
N GLY A 329 -11.14 6.12 25.12
CA GLY A 329 -12.55 6.46 24.92
C GLY A 329 -13.02 7.82 25.43
N ALA A 330 -13.59 7.84 26.63
CA ALA A 330 -14.17 9.05 27.23
C ALA A 330 -13.17 10.20 27.49
N ARG A 331 -11.85 9.93 27.56
CA ARG A 331 -10.82 10.95 27.79
C ARG A 331 -10.56 11.83 26.56
N LEU A 332 -11.00 11.39 25.37
CA LEU A 332 -10.84 12.12 24.10
C LEU A 332 -11.99 13.11 23.86
N VAL A 333 -13.10 12.97 24.59
CA VAL A 333 -14.25 13.88 24.46
C VAL A 333 -13.84 15.28 24.94
N PRO A 334 -13.91 16.31 24.08
CA PRO A 334 -13.54 17.67 24.48
C PRO A 334 -14.48 18.16 25.60
N ARG A 335 -13.91 18.60 26.73
CA ARG A 335 -14.70 19.19 27.80
C ARG A 335 -15.44 20.43 27.33
N ALA A 336 -16.74 20.54 27.59
CA ALA A 336 -17.55 21.71 27.25
C ALA A 336 -16.88 23.01 27.75
N GLY A 337 -16.77 24.00 26.87
CA GLY A 337 -16.10 25.29 27.17
C GLY A 337 -14.59 25.31 27.07
N SER A 338 -13.92 24.14 26.80
CA SER A 338 -12.47 24.09 26.55
C SER A 338 -12.07 24.76 25.22
N ARG A 339 -10.79 25.13 25.09
CA ARG A 339 -10.25 25.67 23.82
C ARG A 339 -10.45 24.69 22.66
N ALA A 340 -10.31 23.38 22.92
CA ALA A 340 -10.53 22.31 21.93
C ALA A 340 -12.00 22.22 21.50
N TRP A 341 -12.95 22.31 22.46
CA TRP A 341 -14.39 22.33 22.19
C TRP A 341 -14.82 23.55 21.37
N ARG A 342 -14.38 24.76 21.79
CA ARG A 342 -14.64 26.01 21.06
C ARG A 342 -14.06 26.01 19.65
N ARG A 343 -12.90 25.38 19.47
CA ARG A 343 -12.27 25.19 18.15
C ARG A 343 -13.12 24.30 17.25
N ALA A 344 -13.57 23.14 17.78
CA ALA A 344 -14.40 22.19 17.05
C ALA A 344 -15.78 22.77 16.68
N GLN A 345 -16.39 23.58 17.54
CA GLN A 345 -17.63 24.28 17.21
C GLN A 345 -17.45 25.35 16.13
N ARG A 346 -16.37 26.13 16.17
CA ARG A 346 -16.07 27.12 15.11
C ARG A 346 -15.80 26.44 13.75
N GLU A 347 -15.28 25.23 13.75
CA GLU A 347 -15.14 24.41 12.55
C GLU A 347 -16.49 23.93 12.01
N ALA A 348 -17.42 23.59 12.90
CA ALA A 348 -18.79 23.21 12.54
C ALA A 348 -19.63 24.38 12.00
N GLU A 349 -19.35 25.61 12.41
CA GLU A 349 -20.08 26.83 12.01
C GLU A 349 -19.63 27.43 10.68
N HIS A 350 -18.81 26.75 9.87
CA HIS A 350 -18.29 27.23 8.58
C HIS A 350 -17.63 28.63 8.65
N ALA A 351 -17.16 29.05 9.84
CA ALA A 351 -16.55 30.34 10.03
C ALA A 351 -15.19 30.44 9.33
N ARG A 352 -14.85 31.62 8.85
CA ARG A 352 -13.68 32.13 8.15
C ARG A 352 -12.36 31.42 8.49
N THR A 353 -12.18 30.15 7.98
CA THR A 353 -10.94 29.38 8.15
C THR A 353 -9.85 29.97 7.25
N MET A 354 -8.57 29.79 7.64
CA MET A 354 -7.42 30.23 6.82
C MET A 354 -7.42 29.53 5.45
N GLY A 355 -7.76 28.23 5.40
CA GLY A 355 -7.89 27.49 4.15
C GLY A 355 -8.94 28.07 3.21
N ARG A 356 -10.10 28.48 3.74
CA ARG A 356 -11.15 29.12 2.94
C ARG A 356 -10.72 30.49 2.39
N ARG A 357 -9.94 31.28 3.13
CA ARG A 357 -9.36 32.53 2.62
C ARG A 357 -8.35 32.28 1.52
N TRP A 358 -7.50 31.26 1.70
CA TRP A 358 -6.49 30.89 0.75
C TRP A 358 -7.10 30.46 -0.59
N VAL A 359 -8.02 29.47 -0.55
CA VAL A 359 -8.66 28.96 -1.76
C VAL A 359 -9.44 30.05 -2.51
N ARG A 360 -10.13 30.97 -1.81
CA ARG A 360 -10.78 32.13 -2.42
C ARG A 360 -9.78 33.07 -3.10
N GLY A 361 -8.60 33.25 -2.52
CA GLY A 361 -7.52 34.02 -3.11
C GLY A 361 -7.05 33.42 -4.45
N VAL A 362 -6.82 32.13 -4.45
CA VAL A 362 -6.43 31.33 -5.63
C VAL A 362 -7.51 31.37 -6.70
N MET A 363 -8.77 31.15 -6.34
CA MET A 363 -9.91 31.15 -7.25
C MET A 363 -10.20 32.52 -7.91
N LYS A 364 -9.70 33.64 -7.34
CA LYS A 364 -9.87 34.97 -7.94
C LYS A 364 -9.03 35.17 -9.20
N ARG A 365 -7.85 34.54 -9.28
CA ARG A 365 -6.92 34.68 -10.42
C ARG A 365 -6.33 33.31 -10.81
N PRO A 366 -7.18 32.33 -11.21
CA PRO A 366 -6.75 30.95 -11.37
C PRO A 366 -5.71 30.78 -12.49
N VAL A 367 -5.83 31.53 -13.61
CA VAL A 367 -4.87 31.47 -14.72
C VAL A 367 -3.48 31.97 -14.28
N LEU A 368 -3.44 33.12 -13.61
CA LEU A 368 -2.16 33.66 -13.13
C LEU A 368 -1.49 32.74 -12.11
N THR A 369 -2.28 32.19 -11.20
CA THR A 369 -1.76 31.21 -10.20
C THR A 369 -1.21 29.96 -10.89
N THR A 370 -1.93 29.42 -11.88
CA THR A 370 -1.49 28.24 -12.64
C THR A 370 -0.18 28.51 -13.35
N ILE A 371 -0.09 29.63 -14.09
CA ILE A 371 1.13 30.01 -14.84
C ILE A 371 2.30 30.20 -13.85
N ALA A 372 2.09 30.97 -12.77
CA ALA A 372 3.15 31.22 -11.78
C ALA A 372 3.68 29.95 -11.17
N VAL A 373 2.80 29.00 -10.77
CA VAL A 373 3.22 27.72 -10.20
C VAL A 373 3.98 26.89 -11.23
N VAL A 374 3.47 26.77 -12.45
CA VAL A 374 4.12 25.97 -13.51
C VAL A 374 5.50 26.57 -13.87
N VAL A 375 5.63 27.89 -13.93
CA VAL A 375 6.91 28.53 -14.21
C VAL A 375 7.90 28.29 -13.06
N VAL A 376 7.50 28.49 -11.80
CA VAL A 376 8.38 28.30 -10.66
C VAL A 376 8.84 26.85 -10.56
N LEU A 377 7.91 25.89 -10.59
CA LEU A 377 8.26 24.48 -10.50
C LEU A 377 9.03 23.98 -11.73
N GLY A 378 8.66 24.46 -12.93
CA GLY A 378 9.41 24.19 -14.16
C GLY A 378 10.86 24.67 -14.08
N THR A 379 11.09 25.88 -13.53
CA THR A 379 12.45 26.40 -13.31
C THR A 379 13.23 25.55 -12.30
N LEU A 380 12.60 25.14 -11.20
CA LEU A 380 13.23 24.27 -10.19
C LEU A 380 13.51 22.86 -10.73
N SER A 381 12.83 22.45 -11.78
CA SER A 381 13.04 21.16 -12.44
C SER A 381 14.15 21.20 -13.50
N ILE A 382 14.67 22.37 -13.89
CA ILE A 382 15.73 22.50 -14.92
C ILE A 382 16.98 21.68 -14.58
N PRO A 383 17.50 21.68 -13.32
CA PRO A 383 18.70 20.89 -12.99
C PRO A 383 18.55 19.40 -13.24
N THR A 384 17.33 18.86 -13.26
CA THR A 384 17.10 17.44 -13.55
C THR A 384 17.62 17.01 -14.93
N PHE A 385 17.73 17.93 -15.89
CA PHE A 385 18.25 17.63 -17.22
C PHE A 385 19.79 17.46 -17.27
N SER A 386 20.49 17.86 -16.21
CA SER A 386 21.93 17.63 -16.02
C SER A 386 22.22 16.49 -15.04
N LEU A 387 21.20 15.65 -14.76
CA LEU A 387 21.32 14.52 -13.85
C LEU A 387 22.38 13.53 -14.35
N ASP A 388 23.42 13.34 -13.57
CA ASP A 388 24.42 12.30 -13.74
C ASP A 388 24.26 11.26 -12.64
N LEU A 389 24.26 10.00 -13.06
CA LEU A 389 23.94 8.86 -12.21
C LEU A 389 25.13 7.93 -12.08
N ASN A 390 25.50 7.62 -10.83
CA ASN A 390 26.54 6.65 -10.52
C ASN A 390 26.22 5.85 -9.27
N LEU A 391 27.00 4.81 -8.97
CA LEU A 391 26.99 4.15 -7.66
C LEU A 391 27.97 4.87 -6.69
N PRO A 392 27.80 4.71 -5.36
CA PRO A 392 28.75 5.24 -4.39
C PRO A 392 30.11 4.56 -4.55
N ASP A 393 31.15 5.34 -4.43
CA ASP A 393 32.54 4.91 -4.36
C ASP A 393 33.21 5.48 -3.10
N GLY A 394 34.50 5.19 -2.89
CA GLY A 394 35.24 5.72 -1.76
C GLY A 394 35.31 7.27 -1.71
N GLY A 395 35.17 7.93 -2.88
CA GLY A 395 35.08 9.39 -2.98
C GLY A 395 33.78 9.98 -2.45
N SER A 396 32.73 9.16 -2.29
CA SER A 396 31.44 9.57 -1.74
C SER A 396 31.39 9.48 -0.21
N GLU A 397 32.41 8.94 0.46
CA GLU A 397 32.45 8.77 1.91
C GLU A 397 32.68 10.11 2.63
N PRO A 398 32.29 10.22 3.92
CA PRO A 398 32.47 11.46 4.68
C PRO A 398 33.95 11.86 4.77
N ALA A 399 34.22 13.15 4.64
CA ALA A 399 35.58 13.71 4.84
C ALA A 399 36.12 13.33 6.23
N GLY A 400 37.36 12.81 6.26
CA GLY A 400 38.02 12.37 7.49
C GLY A 400 37.78 10.89 7.85
N SER A 401 37.02 10.14 7.06
CA SER A 401 37.03 8.66 7.13
C SER A 401 38.31 8.14 6.50
N THR A 402 38.87 7.04 7.03
CA THR A 402 40.10 6.44 6.49
C THR A 402 39.88 6.04 5.02
N GLN A 403 38.73 5.56 4.64
CA GLN A 403 38.40 5.19 3.26
C GLN A 403 38.43 6.39 2.31
N ARG A 404 37.88 7.56 2.74
CA ARG A 404 37.92 8.77 1.94
C ARG A 404 39.34 9.30 1.80
N GLU A 405 40.10 9.33 2.89
CA GLU A 405 41.50 9.79 2.89
C GLU A 405 42.37 8.89 2.01
N ALA A 406 42.19 7.55 2.11
CA ALA A 406 42.86 6.60 1.22
C ALA A 406 42.53 6.79 -0.25
N TYR A 407 41.21 7.00 -0.57
CA TYR A 407 40.76 7.27 -1.94
C TYR A 407 41.46 8.51 -2.51
N ASP A 408 41.48 9.62 -1.77
CA ASP A 408 42.09 10.88 -2.19
C ASP A 408 43.62 10.73 -2.38
N LEU A 409 44.28 9.96 -1.49
CA LEU A 409 45.69 9.66 -1.60
C LEU A 409 46.00 8.82 -2.83
N ILE A 410 45.24 7.78 -3.10
CA ILE A 410 45.40 6.93 -4.32
C ILE A 410 45.17 7.77 -5.57
N ALA A 411 44.07 8.52 -5.62
CA ALA A 411 43.75 9.36 -6.78
C ALA A 411 44.82 10.43 -7.05
N GLY A 412 45.39 11.01 -5.96
CA GLY A 412 46.45 12.03 -6.05
C GLY A 412 47.78 11.50 -6.48
N ALA A 413 48.15 10.31 -6.02
CA ALA A 413 49.48 9.73 -6.25
C ALA A 413 49.61 8.88 -7.52
N PHE A 414 48.52 8.14 -7.86
CA PHE A 414 48.54 7.18 -8.98
C PHE A 414 47.63 7.61 -10.14
N GLY A 415 46.90 8.70 -9.97
CA GLY A 415 45.89 9.17 -10.92
C GLY A 415 44.46 8.76 -10.56
N PRO A 416 43.46 9.55 -11.01
CA PRO A 416 42.06 9.41 -10.56
C PRO A 416 41.45 8.03 -10.87
N GLY A 417 41.78 7.44 -12.01
CA GLY A 417 41.22 6.14 -12.43
C GLY A 417 41.73 4.94 -11.62
N THR A 418 42.88 5.09 -10.93
CA THR A 418 43.43 4.01 -10.10
C THR A 418 42.61 3.78 -8.81
N ALA A 419 41.85 4.75 -8.39
CA ALA A 419 40.95 4.63 -7.21
C ALA A 419 39.74 3.69 -7.48
N GLY A 420 39.45 3.41 -8.75
CA GLY A 420 38.40 2.43 -9.15
C GLY A 420 38.75 1.76 -10.48
N PRO A 421 39.78 0.89 -10.51
CA PRO A 421 40.23 0.26 -11.74
C PRO A 421 39.21 -0.68 -12.33
N LEU A 422 39.16 -0.78 -13.64
CA LEU A 422 38.44 -1.80 -14.38
C LEU A 422 39.19 -3.12 -14.30
N LEU A 423 38.49 -4.22 -14.28
CA LEU A 423 39.04 -5.54 -14.42
C LEU A 423 38.66 -6.09 -15.80
N VAL A 424 39.66 -6.52 -16.59
CA VAL A 424 39.41 -7.23 -17.85
C VAL A 424 39.74 -8.67 -17.62
N THR A 425 38.75 -9.55 -17.80
CA THR A 425 38.95 -11.00 -17.76
C THR A 425 39.18 -11.53 -19.17
N ALA A 426 40.10 -12.46 -19.34
CA ALA A 426 40.45 -13.11 -20.58
C ALA A 426 40.34 -14.63 -20.42
N ASP A 427 39.48 -15.28 -21.22
CA ASP A 427 39.38 -16.75 -21.26
C ASP A 427 40.58 -17.33 -22.06
N ILE A 428 41.55 -17.87 -21.33
CA ILE A 428 42.81 -18.37 -21.90
C ILE A 428 42.80 -19.87 -22.18
N THR A 429 41.64 -20.51 -22.11
CA THR A 429 41.48 -21.97 -22.31
C THR A 429 41.87 -22.41 -23.72
N GLN A 430 41.78 -21.55 -24.73
CA GLN A 430 42.11 -21.83 -26.13
C GLN A 430 43.50 -21.29 -26.52
N THR A 431 44.17 -20.55 -25.63
CA THR A 431 45.46 -19.89 -25.86
C THR A 431 46.60 -20.90 -25.84
N THR A 432 47.48 -20.87 -26.85
CA THR A 432 48.59 -21.81 -27.00
C THR A 432 49.92 -21.25 -26.52
N ASP A 433 50.08 -19.92 -26.55
CA ASP A 433 51.25 -19.19 -26.02
C ASP A 433 50.84 -18.09 -25.05
N ILE A 434 50.50 -18.55 -23.83
CA ILE A 434 49.82 -17.72 -22.82
C ILE A 434 50.60 -16.41 -22.56
N LEU A 435 51.91 -16.44 -22.43
CA LEU A 435 52.68 -15.26 -22.03
C LEU A 435 52.75 -14.22 -23.15
N ASP A 436 53.02 -14.64 -24.38
CA ASP A 436 53.11 -13.73 -25.54
C ASP A 436 51.72 -13.17 -25.88
N ASP A 437 50.67 -13.99 -25.83
CA ASP A 437 49.29 -13.53 -26.07
C ASP A 437 48.80 -12.56 -24.98
N LEU A 438 49.10 -12.80 -23.69
CA LEU A 438 48.78 -11.85 -22.62
C LEU A 438 49.53 -10.53 -22.76
N ASP A 439 50.79 -10.52 -23.16
CA ASP A 439 51.54 -9.28 -23.42
C ASP A 439 51.01 -8.53 -24.67
N GLY A 440 50.56 -9.26 -25.72
CA GLY A 440 49.87 -8.70 -26.87
C GLY A 440 48.53 -8.05 -26.48
N ILE A 441 47.67 -8.78 -25.77
CA ILE A 441 46.38 -8.27 -25.26
C ILE A 441 46.60 -7.03 -24.40
N ARG A 442 47.60 -7.03 -23.52
CA ARG A 442 47.94 -5.86 -22.68
C ARG A 442 48.28 -4.63 -23.53
N SER A 443 49.04 -4.81 -24.64
CA SER A 443 49.43 -3.72 -25.54
C SER A 443 48.20 -3.12 -26.25
N GLU A 444 47.31 -3.97 -26.77
CA GLU A 444 46.08 -3.53 -27.44
C GLU A 444 45.13 -2.80 -26.45
N LEU A 445 44.99 -3.30 -25.22
CA LEU A 445 44.20 -2.64 -24.18
C LEU A 445 44.77 -1.26 -23.77
N ALA A 446 46.11 -1.14 -23.79
CA ALA A 446 46.81 0.12 -23.48
C ALA A 446 46.68 1.17 -24.59
N ASP A 447 46.43 0.75 -25.82
CA ASP A 447 46.25 1.64 -26.98
C ASP A 447 44.82 2.19 -27.08
N VAL A 448 43.88 1.73 -26.22
CA VAL A 448 42.48 2.25 -26.18
C VAL A 448 42.48 3.66 -25.60
N ASP A 449 41.78 4.58 -26.29
CA ASP A 449 41.68 5.96 -25.87
C ASP A 449 41.09 6.09 -24.45
N GLY A 450 41.76 6.88 -23.58
CA GLY A 450 41.33 7.09 -22.21
C GLY A 450 41.82 6.04 -21.19
N VAL A 451 42.61 5.04 -21.61
CA VAL A 451 43.34 4.14 -20.72
C VAL A 451 44.65 4.79 -20.29
N ALA A 452 44.89 4.88 -18.99
CA ALA A 452 46.15 5.40 -18.43
C ALA A 452 47.21 4.32 -18.28
N SER A 453 46.84 3.15 -17.78
CA SER A 453 47.75 2.02 -17.59
C SER A 453 47.02 0.68 -17.61
N VAL A 454 47.73 -0.37 -17.97
CA VAL A 454 47.27 -1.76 -17.96
C VAL A 454 48.32 -2.63 -17.25
N SER A 455 47.90 -3.35 -16.22
CA SER A 455 48.77 -4.31 -15.53
C SER A 455 49.17 -5.46 -16.39
N ARG A 456 50.18 -6.24 -15.98
CA ARG A 456 50.41 -7.55 -16.59
C ARG A 456 49.19 -8.48 -16.39
N GLY A 457 48.95 -9.33 -17.37
CA GLY A 457 47.95 -10.38 -17.27
C GLY A 457 48.35 -11.41 -16.22
N ILE A 458 47.50 -11.59 -15.20
CA ILE A 458 47.70 -12.58 -14.14
C ILE A 458 46.81 -13.79 -14.42
N PRO A 459 47.39 -14.94 -14.79
CA PRO A 459 46.60 -16.14 -15.06
C PRO A 459 46.11 -16.76 -13.74
N SER A 460 44.91 -17.35 -13.78
CA SER A 460 44.35 -18.14 -12.67
C SER A 460 45.19 -19.39 -12.41
N PRO A 461 45.19 -19.97 -11.20
CA PRO A 461 45.92 -21.17 -10.89
C PRO A 461 45.59 -22.38 -11.81
N GLY A 462 44.35 -22.40 -12.36
CA GLY A 462 43.89 -23.42 -13.30
C GLY A 462 44.23 -23.13 -14.77
N LEU A 463 44.81 -21.97 -15.08
CA LEU A 463 45.09 -21.51 -16.44
C LEU A 463 43.82 -21.47 -17.32
N GLU A 464 42.69 -21.15 -16.76
CA GLU A 464 41.40 -21.05 -17.46
C GLU A 464 41.10 -19.59 -17.77
N LEU A 465 41.47 -18.68 -16.85
CA LEU A 465 41.16 -17.26 -16.89
C LEU A 465 42.44 -16.46 -16.60
N ALA A 466 42.61 -15.31 -17.24
CA ALA A 466 43.60 -14.31 -16.85
C ALA A 466 42.89 -12.98 -16.55
N ILE A 467 43.45 -12.16 -15.66
CA ILE A 467 42.95 -10.84 -15.32
C ILE A 467 43.97 -9.75 -15.62
N PHE A 468 43.46 -8.64 -16.17
CA PHE A 468 44.19 -7.40 -16.30
C PHE A 468 43.51 -6.31 -15.45
N ARG A 469 44.26 -5.53 -14.76
CA ARG A 469 43.78 -4.30 -14.13
C ARG A 469 44.01 -3.14 -15.08
N VAL A 470 42.97 -2.44 -15.49
CA VAL A 470 43.00 -1.30 -16.40
C VAL A 470 42.61 -0.06 -15.62
N ALA A 471 43.51 0.93 -15.53
CA ALA A 471 43.23 2.20 -14.93
C ALA A 471 42.85 3.22 -16.01
N PRO A 472 41.64 3.79 -15.98
CA PRO A 472 41.27 4.91 -16.86
C PRO A 472 42.05 6.20 -16.48
N VAL A 473 42.11 7.15 -17.40
CA VAL A 473 42.67 8.49 -17.13
C VAL A 473 41.77 9.28 -16.17
N THR A 474 40.48 9.04 -16.21
CA THR A 474 39.45 9.75 -15.45
C THR A 474 38.98 8.93 -14.23
N ALA A 475 38.37 9.63 -13.25
CA ALA A 475 37.86 9.01 -12.04
C ALA A 475 36.70 8.04 -12.33
N PRO A 476 36.41 7.08 -11.44
CA PRO A 476 35.34 6.08 -11.63
C PRO A 476 33.95 6.70 -11.83
N ASP A 477 33.71 7.86 -11.24
CA ASP A 477 32.45 8.60 -11.29
C ASP A 477 32.34 9.58 -12.46
N ASP A 478 33.44 9.79 -13.22
CA ASP A 478 33.45 10.67 -14.39
C ASP A 478 32.64 10.08 -15.57
N PRO A 479 31.80 10.86 -16.23
CA PRO A 479 31.08 10.41 -17.45
C PRO A 479 32.03 9.92 -18.57
N ALA A 480 33.25 10.43 -18.65
CA ALA A 480 34.24 9.96 -19.64
C ALA A 480 34.65 8.50 -19.41
N THR A 481 34.70 8.03 -18.16
CA THR A 481 35.00 6.62 -17.84
C THR A 481 33.93 5.66 -18.41
N LYS A 482 32.65 6.10 -18.50
CA LYS A 482 31.61 5.31 -19.21
C LYS A 482 31.94 5.10 -20.69
N THR A 483 32.54 6.11 -21.32
CA THR A 483 32.99 6.01 -22.70
C THR A 483 34.18 5.04 -22.85
N VAL A 484 35.16 5.10 -21.93
CA VAL A 484 36.30 4.17 -21.92
C VAL A 484 35.82 2.72 -21.80
N VAL A 485 34.86 2.43 -20.94
CA VAL A 485 34.28 1.08 -20.82
C VAL A 485 33.61 0.63 -22.11
N ALA A 486 32.90 1.53 -22.81
CA ALA A 486 32.30 1.19 -24.11
C ALA A 486 33.37 0.94 -25.18
N GLU A 487 34.42 1.75 -25.24
CA GLU A 487 35.55 1.58 -26.18
C GLU A 487 36.35 0.29 -25.92
N LEU A 488 36.59 -0.07 -24.66
CA LEU A 488 37.16 -1.36 -24.27
C LEU A 488 36.30 -2.54 -24.71
N ARG A 489 34.98 -2.46 -24.58
CA ARG A 489 34.07 -3.51 -25.08
C ARG A 489 34.06 -3.62 -26.59
N ASP A 490 34.16 -2.49 -27.29
CA ASP A 490 34.26 -2.49 -28.76
C ASP A 490 35.61 -3.06 -29.22
N ALA A 491 36.71 -2.75 -28.52
CA ALA A 491 38.03 -3.28 -28.78
C ALA A 491 38.13 -4.80 -28.48
N ALA A 492 37.42 -5.28 -27.46
CA ALA A 492 37.43 -6.69 -27.05
C ALA A 492 37.09 -7.65 -28.21
N ALA A 493 36.13 -7.29 -29.08
CA ALA A 493 35.81 -8.12 -30.26
C ALA A 493 36.94 -8.17 -31.30
N GLY A 494 37.71 -7.12 -31.41
CA GLY A 494 38.92 -7.08 -32.26
C GLY A 494 40.04 -7.97 -31.71
N ILE A 495 40.33 -7.82 -30.43
CA ILE A 495 41.32 -8.59 -29.68
C ILE A 495 40.97 -10.09 -29.68
N GLU A 496 39.70 -10.44 -29.46
CA GLU A 496 39.23 -11.83 -29.57
C GLU A 496 39.50 -12.42 -30.96
N SER A 497 39.28 -11.66 -32.02
CA SER A 497 39.56 -12.12 -33.41
C SER A 497 41.04 -12.32 -33.71
N GLU A 498 41.94 -11.59 -33.04
CA GLU A 498 43.36 -11.65 -33.23
C GLU A 498 44.02 -12.73 -32.39
N PHE A 499 43.71 -12.79 -31.11
CA PHE A 499 44.33 -13.72 -30.14
C PHE A 499 43.50 -14.98 -29.86
N GLY A 500 42.24 -15.04 -30.36
CA GLY A 500 41.33 -16.17 -30.07
C GLY A 500 40.88 -16.25 -28.62
N THR A 501 41.03 -15.15 -27.87
CA THR A 501 40.81 -15.06 -26.42
C THR A 501 39.63 -14.12 -26.15
N PRO A 502 38.46 -14.65 -25.75
CA PRO A 502 37.32 -13.81 -25.35
C PRO A 502 37.67 -12.93 -24.15
N LEU A 503 37.35 -11.66 -24.26
CA LEU A 503 37.50 -10.69 -23.16
C LEU A 503 36.17 -10.24 -22.63
N SER A 504 36.10 -9.98 -21.32
CA SER A 504 34.96 -9.33 -20.67
C SER A 504 35.46 -8.28 -19.71
N ILE A 505 34.73 -7.14 -19.68
CA ILE A 505 35.05 -5.99 -18.85
C ILE A 505 34.18 -6.01 -17.59
N THR A 506 34.83 -6.08 -16.41
CA THR A 506 34.18 -6.16 -15.10
C THR A 506 34.89 -5.26 -14.07
N GLY A 507 34.72 -5.53 -12.82
CA GLY A 507 35.15 -4.68 -11.70
C GLY A 507 34.04 -3.74 -11.22
N THR A 508 34.21 -3.19 -10.00
CA THR A 508 33.19 -2.36 -9.33
C THR A 508 32.71 -1.19 -10.19
N THR A 509 33.64 -0.53 -10.90
CA THR A 509 33.34 0.61 -11.79
C THR A 509 32.51 0.17 -13.00
N ALA A 510 32.85 -0.94 -13.67
CA ALA A 510 32.11 -1.43 -14.84
C ALA A 510 30.71 -1.94 -14.44
N VAL A 511 30.60 -2.67 -13.33
CA VAL A 511 29.32 -3.08 -12.74
C VAL A 511 28.46 -1.86 -12.41
N GLY A 512 29.04 -0.82 -11.81
CA GLY A 512 28.36 0.44 -11.50
C GLY A 512 27.81 1.15 -12.72
N ILE A 513 28.59 1.17 -13.82
CA ILE A 513 28.18 1.75 -15.10
C ILE A 513 27.03 0.96 -15.72
N ASP A 514 27.09 -0.36 -15.71
CA ASP A 514 26.01 -1.22 -16.24
C ASP A 514 24.72 -1.06 -15.45
N ILE A 515 24.81 -1.00 -14.11
CA ILE A 515 23.68 -0.71 -13.22
C ILE A 515 23.08 0.66 -13.56
N SER A 516 23.90 1.70 -13.65
CA SER A 516 23.46 3.07 -13.93
C SER A 516 22.78 3.17 -15.30
N THR A 517 23.32 2.49 -16.30
CA THR A 517 22.77 2.44 -17.66
C THR A 517 21.42 1.72 -17.67
N ARG A 518 21.30 0.58 -17.00
CA ARG A 518 20.03 -0.17 -16.92
C ARG A 518 18.96 0.60 -16.17
N LEU A 519 19.32 1.26 -15.08
CA LEU A 519 18.40 2.12 -14.30
C LEU A 519 17.93 3.33 -15.11
N THR A 520 18.84 4.00 -15.80
CA THR A 520 18.51 5.13 -16.68
C THR A 520 17.51 4.72 -17.75
N ASN A 521 17.75 3.58 -18.41
CA ASN A 521 16.84 3.04 -19.43
C ASN A 521 15.48 2.61 -18.86
N ALA A 522 15.41 2.24 -17.57
CA ALA A 522 14.19 1.85 -16.90
C ALA A 522 13.34 3.05 -16.42
N LEU A 523 13.91 4.26 -16.29
CA LEU A 523 13.21 5.45 -15.76
C LEU A 523 11.92 5.79 -16.51
N VAL A 524 12.00 5.87 -17.85
CA VAL A 524 10.85 6.27 -18.68
C VAL A 524 9.76 5.18 -18.70
N PRO A 525 10.07 3.89 -18.98
CA PRO A 525 9.08 2.83 -18.87
C PRO A 525 8.42 2.75 -17.49
N PHE A 526 9.20 2.84 -16.42
CA PHE A 526 8.68 2.85 -15.05
C PHE A 526 7.71 4.01 -14.81
N ALA A 527 8.11 5.24 -15.17
CA ALA A 527 7.26 6.41 -15.04
C ALA A 527 5.93 6.26 -15.80
N LEU A 528 5.96 5.74 -17.03
CA LEU A 528 4.76 5.52 -17.84
C LEU A 528 3.83 4.46 -17.24
N ILE A 529 4.36 3.37 -16.72
CA ILE A 529 3.58 2.30 -16.08
C ILE A 529 2.91 2.83 -14.82
N VAL A 530 3.68 3.46 -13.93
CA VAL A 530 3.18 4.00 -12.66
C VAL A 530 2.13 5.09 -12.90
N MET A 531 2.40 6.03 -13.82
CA MET A 531 1.44 7.07 -14.20
C MET A 531 0.18 6.50 -14.85
N GLY A 532 0.32 5.55 -15.78
CA GLY A 532 -0.80 4.93 -16.47
C GLY A 532 -1.73 4.20 -15.51
N LEU A 533 -1.16 3.40 -14.61
CA LEU A 533 -1.92 2.68 -13.59
C LEU A 533 -2.65 3.61 -12.63
N SER A 534 -1.98 4.71 -12.25
CA SER A 534 -2.58 5.76 -11.43
C SER A 534 -3.77 6.43 -12.10
N VAL A 535 -3.59 6.85 -13.35
CA VAL A 535 -4.67 7.49 -14.11
C VAL A 535 -5.89 6.57 -14.16
N LEU A 536 -5.68 5.27 -14.41
CA LEU A 536 -6.76 4.27 -14.42
C LEU A 536 -7.45 4.14 -13.06
N LEU A 537 -6.67 4.05 -11.98
CA LEU A 537 -7.21 3.89 -10.63
C LEU A 537 -7.94 5.15 -10.15
N LEU A 538 -7.35 6.33 -10.33
CA LEU A 538 -8.01 7.59 -9.98
C LEU A 538 -9.25 7.86 -10.85
N MET A 539 -9.24 7.43 -12.12
CA MET A 539 -10.40 7.50 -12.99
C MET A 539 -11.55 6.65 -12.45
N ALA A 540 -11.26 5.45 -11.95
CA ALA A 540 -12.25 4.59 -11.29
C ALA A 540 -12.79 5.23 -9.99
N VAL A 541 -11.92 5.83 -9.18
CA VAL A 541 -12.29 6.47 -7.90
C VAL A 541 -13.12 7.74 -8.12
N PHE A 542 -12.64 8.65 -8.98
CA PHE A 542 -13.29 9.96 -9.15
C PHE A 542 -14.34 9.99 -10.25
N ARG A 543 -14.48 8.93 -11.05
CA ARG A 543 -15.35 8.89 -12.23
C ARG A 543 -15.17 10.15 -13.11
N SER A 544 -13.92 10.49 -13.39
CA SER A 544 -13.47 11.64 -14.16
C SER A 544 -12.22 11.29 -14.94
N VAL A 545 -12.06 11.89 -16.14
CA VAL A 545 -10.83 11.78 -16.94
C VAL A 545 -9.86 12.93 -16.62
N LEU A 546 -10.37 14.13 -16.41
CA LEU A 546 -9.53 15.33 -16.29
C LEU A 546 -8.83 15.45 -14.93
N VAL A 547 -9.44 14.95 -13.87
CA VAL A 547 -8.82 14.95 -12.52
C VAL A 547 -7.58 14.06 -12.47
N PRO A 548 -7.61 12.79 -12.94
CA PRO A 548 -6.41 11.97 -13.02
C PRO A 548 -5.31 12.53 -13.91
N VAL A 549 -5.65 13.07 -15.08
CA VAL A 549 -4.67 13.70 -15.98
C VAL A 549 -3.98 14.89 -15.30
N LYS A 550 -4.76 15.77 -14.65
CA LYS A 550 -4.22 16.88 -13.85
C LYS A 550 -3.29 16.36 -12.74
N ALA A 551 -3.67 15.29 -12.05
CA ALA A 551 -2.87 14.70 -10.99
C ALA A 551 -1.55 14.13 -11.52
N ALA A 552 -1.57 13.43 -12.66
CA ALA A 552 -0.38 12.90 -13.31
C ALA A 552 0.60 14.00 -13.76
N LEU A 553 0.10 15.08 -14.37
CA LEU A 553 0.94 16.23 -14.75
C LEU A 553 1.52 16.95 -13.53
N GLY A 554 0.74 17.07 -12.45
CA GLY A 554 1.23 17.60 -11.18
C GLY A 554 2.32 16.74 -10.59
N PHE A 555 2.18 15.43 -10.63
CA PHE A 555 3.19 14.49 -10.16
C PHE A 555 4.52 14.64 -10.90
N LEU A 556 4.50 14.80 -12.24
CA LEU A 556 5.72 15.04 -13.01
C LEU A 556 6.45 16.31 -12.54
N LEU A 557 5.70 17.38 -12.23
CA LEU A 557 6.30 18.60 -11.68
C LEU A 557 6.86 18.38 -10.27
N THR A 558 6.22 17.55 -9.46
CA THR A 558 6.73 17.19 -8.13
C THR A 558 8.06 16.47 -8.23
N VAL A 559 8.11 15.41 -9.04
CA VAL A 559 9.32 14.61 -9.25
C VAL A 559 10.43 15.45 -9.84
N GLY A 560 10.13 16.20 -10.91
CA GLY A 560 11.12 17.08 -11.54
C GLY A 560 11.68 18.12 -10.56
N THR A 561 10.83 18.69 -9.68
CA THR A 561 11.30 19.63 -8.65
C THR A 561 12.13 18.93 -7.57
N GLY A 562 11.71 17.75 -7.10
CA GLY A 562 12.45 16.99 -6.10
C GLY A 562 13.83 16.58 -6.61
N LEU A 563 13.91 16.03 -7.82
CA LEU A 563 15.17 15.69 -8.49
C LEU A 563 16.01 16.94 -8.78
N GLY A 564 15.37 18.01 -9.32
CA GLY A 564 16.08 19.24 -9.65
C GLY A 564 16.74 19.90 -8.44
N VAL A 565 16.05 19.92 -7.29
CA VAL A 565 16.64 20.43 -6.05
C VAL A 565 17.74 19.51 -5.56
N SER A 566 17.59 18.19 -5.63
CA SER A 566 18.65 17.26 -5.25
C SER A 566 19.89 17.42 -6.14
N VAL A 567 19.73 17.54 -7.45
CA VAL A 567 20.83 17.82 -8.38
C VAL A 567 21.51 19.16 -8.06
N ALA A 568 20.73 20.23 -7.82
CA ALA A 568 21.29 21.54 -7.50
C ALA A 568 22.11 21.53 -6.21
N VAL A 569 21.70 20.74 -5.20
CA VAL A 569 22.38 20.65 -3.91
C VAL A 569 23.56 19.68 -3.97
N PHE A 570 23.34 18.45 -4.40
CA PHE A 570 24.34 17.38 -4.28
C PHE A 570 25.25 17.25 -5.52
N GLN A 571 24.80 17.65 -6.71
CA GLN A 571 25.64 17.58 -7.90
C GLN A 571 26.27 18.94 -8.25
N TRP A 572 25.51 20.06 -8.10
CA TRP A 572 26.04 21.40 -8.34
C TRP A 572 26.65 22.08 -7.10
N GLY A 573 26.48 21.46 -5.91
CA GLY A 573 27.05 21.94 -4.64
C GLY A 573 26.34 23.15 -4.02
N TRP A 574 25.08 23.48 -4.42
CA TRP A 574 24.36 24.60 -3.83
C TRP A 574 24.00 24.36 -2.37
N GLY A 575 24.74 24.98 -1.45
CA GLY A 575 24.54 24.83 -0.02
C GLY A 575 25.12 23.51 0.54
N ALA A 576 26.00 22.84 -0.18
CA ALA A 576 26.67 21.60 0.23
C ALA A 576 27.41 21.77 1.58
N GLU A 577 28.08 22.91 1.80
CA GLU A 577 28.74 23.25 3.09
C GLU A 577 27.77 23.19 4.28
N LEU A 578 26.50 23.62 4.09
CA LEU A 578 25.48 23.61 5.16
C LEU A 578 25.05 22.19 5.53
N LEU A 579 25.10 21.27 4.58
CA LEU A 579 24.70 19.88 4.74
C LEU A 579 25.89 18.95 5.02
N HIS A 580 27.12 19.52 5.15
CA HIS A 580 28.35 18.78 5.33
C HIS A 580 28.46 17.64 4.28
N THR A 581 28.32 18.01 2.99
CA THR A 581 28.41 17.09 1.86
C THR A 581 29.23 17.73 0.74
N GLU A 582 29.84 16.92 -0.08
CA GLU A 582 30.55 17.36 -1.25
C GLU A 582 29.70 17.21 -2.51
N ALA A 583 30.05 17.92 -3.58
CA ALA A 583 29.36 17.79 -4.87
C ALA A 583 29.85 16.53 -5.58
N GLY A 584 28.92 15.71 -6.04
CA GLY A 584 29.17 14.47 -6.75
C GLY A 584 27.98 13.98 -7.55
N PRO A 585 28.11 12.87 -8.25
CA PRO A 585 27.00 12.28 -9.01
C PRO A 585 25.86 11.85 -8.08
N ILE A 586 24.66 11.76 -8.62
CA ILE A 586 23.49 11.29 -7.89
C ILE A 586 23.40 9.76 -7.97
N LEU A 587 23.00 9.15 -6.86
CA LEU A 587 22.76 7.71 -6.80
C LEU A 587 21.84 7.20 -7.91
N SER A 588 22.28 6.21 -8.64
CA SER A 588 21.61 5.70 -9.84
C SER A 588 20.18 5.21 -9.60
N PHE A 589 19.87 4.66 -8.43
CA PHE A 589 18.53 4.18 -8.08
C PHE A 589 17.65 5.24 -7.41
N MET A 590 18.20 6.38 -7.00
CA MET A 590 17.46 7.46 -6.32
C MET A 590 16.27 7.98 -7.13
N PRO A 591 16.35 8.25 -8.44
CA PRO A 591 15.21 8.76 -9.20
C PRO A 591 14.02 7.78 -9.23
N ILE A 592 14.28 6.50 -9.35
CA ILE A 592 13.23 5.46 -9.38
C ILE A 592 12.55 5.35 -8.02
N ILE A 593 13.33 5.30 -6.93
CA ILE A 593 12.82 5.27 -5.56
C ILE A 593 12.00 6.54 -5.28
N LEU A 594 12.56 7.71 -5.61
CA LEU A 594 11.89 8.99 -5.42
C LEU A 594 10.54 9.03 -6.16
N MET A 595 10.50 8.57 -7.43
CA MET A 595 9.26 8.48 -8.19
C MET A 595 8.26 7.53 -7.54
N ALA A 596 8.67 6.33 -7.13
CA ALA A 596 7.78 5.34 -6.52
C ALA A 596 7.16 5.85 -5.22
N VAL A 597 7.98 6.42 -4.34
CA VAL A 597 7.56 6.90 -3.02
C VAL A 597 6.72 8.17 -3.14
N LEU A 598 7.20 9.19 -3.87
CA LEU A 598 6.44 10.43 -4.07
C LEU A 598 5.11 10.17 -4.76
N PHE A 599 5.07 9.24 -5.71
CA PHE A 599 3.83 8.87 -6.37
C PHE A 599 2.80 8.35 -5.38
N GLY A 600 3.20 7.39 -4.54
CA GLY A 600 2.34 6.83 -3.51
C GLY A 600 1.80 7.91 -2.58
N LEU A 601 2.69 8.71 -1.99
CA LEU A 601 2.35 9.76 -1.03
C LEU A 601 1.56 10.91 -1.65
N ALA A 602 1.87 11.30 -2.89
CA ALA A 602 1.14 12.34 -3.59
C ALA A 602 -0.31 11.94 -3.87
N MET A 603 -0.57 10.68 -4.24
CA MET A 603 -1.92 10.23 -4.55
C MET A 603 -2.86 10.25 -3.35
N ASP A 604 -2.38 9.99 -2.15
CA ASP A 604 -3.17 9.99 -0.91
C ASP A 604 -3.86 11.34 -0.68
N TYR A 605 -3.13 12.43 -0.82
CA TYR A 605 -3.70 13.77 -0.62
C TYR A 605 -4.65 14.19 -1.75
N GLU A 606 -4.38 13.76 -3.00
CA GLU A 606 -5.32 13.99 -4.10
C GLU A 606 -6.66 13.31 -3.82
N VAL A 607 -6.61 12.03 -3.43
CA VAL A 607 -7.83 11.29 -3.09
C VAL A 607 -8.60 12.00 -1.99
N PHE A 608 -7.91 12.47 -0.94
CA PHE A 608 -8.56 13.07 0.21
C PHE A 608 -9.18 14.45 -0.07
N LEU A 609 -8.48 15.32 -0.82
CA LEU A 609 -8.98 16.66 -1.14
C LEU A 609 -10.06 16.61 -2.21
N VAL A 610 -9.86 15.80 -3.25
CA VAL A 610 -10.79 15.76 -4.38
C VAL A 610 -12.06 15.00 -4.03
N SER A 611 -12.01 13.95 -3.19
CA SER A 611 -13.23 13.28 -2.73
C SER A 611 -14.13 14.23 -1.93
N GLY A 612 -13.54 15.08 -1.05
CA GLY A 612 -14.31 16.11 -0.35
C GLY A 612 -14.97 17.13 -1.29
N MET A 613 -14.27 17.53 -2.38
CA MET A 613 -14.83 18.42 -3.41
C MET A 613 -15.93 17.72 -4.19
N ARG A 614 -15.77 16.43 -4.50
CA ARG A 614 -16.77 15.63 -5.22
C ARG A 614 -18.03 15.41 -4.40
N GLU A 615 -17.89 15.04 -3.11
CA GLU A 615 -19.01 14.92 -2.18
C GLU A 615 -19.85 16.20 -2.17
N GLU A 616 -19.20 17.36 -2.08
CA GLU A 616 -19.87 18.64 -2.07
C GLU A 616 -20.48 18.98 -3.45
N PHE A 617 -19.83 18.60 -4.55
CA PHE A 617 -20.37 18.79 -5.90
C PHE A 617 -21.62 17.95 -6.14
N VAL A 618 -21.62 16.67 -5.72
CA VAL A 618 -22.80 15.80 -5.84
C VAL A 618 -23.96 16.35 -5.02
N ARG A 619 -23.67 16.93 -3.85
CA ARG A 619 -24.70 17.53 -2.96
C ARG A 619 -25.28 18.85 -3.48
N THR A 620 -24.46 19.73 -4.08
CA THR A 620 -24.87 21.11 -4.41
C THR A 620 -25.05 21.37 -5.90
N GLY A 621 -24.41 20.56 -6.76
CA GLY A 621 -24.34 20.78 -8.22
C GLY A 621 -23.55 22.04 -8.63
N ASP A 622 -22.99 22.81 -7.67
CA ASP A 622 -22.19 24.00 -7.94
C ASP A 622 -20.68 23.76 -7.79
N PRO A 623 -19.90 23.85 -8.90
CA PRO A 623 -18.46 23.60 -8.87
C PRO A 623 -17.68 24.56 -7.96
N ARG A 624 -18.15 25.82 -7.81
CA ARG A 624 -17.43 26.83 -7.00
C ARG A 624 -17.58 26.54 -5.51
N SER A 625 -18.78 26.29 -5.06
CA SER A 625 -19.06 25.91 -3.69
C SER A 625 -18.38 24.57 -3.32
N ALA A 626 -18.41 23.60 -4.23
CA ALA A 626 -17.71 22.33 -4.11
C ALA A 626 -16.20 22.50 -3.85
N ILE A 627 -15.53 23.36 -4.63
CA ILE A 627 -14.09 23.62 -4.43
C ILE A 627 -13.86 24.35 -3.11
N GLU A 628 -14.64 25.39 -2.79
CA GLU A 628 -14.42 26.22 -1.61
C GLU A 628 -14.66 25.44 -0.30
N ASP A 629 -15.78 24.75 -0.22
CA ASP A 629 -16.20 24.06 1.02
C ASP A 629 -15.53 22.69 1.14
N GLY A 630 -15.42 21.93 0.04
CA GLY A 630 -14.69 20.66 0.01
C GLY A 630 -13.22 20.82 0.39
N PHE A 631 -12.54 21.82 -0.15
CA PHE A 631 -11.16 22.16 0.21
C PHE A 631 -11.03 22.57 1.68
N ALA A 632 -11.91 23.44 2.16
CA ALA A 632 -11.81 23.96 3.52
C ALA A 632 -11.91 22.87 4.59
N HIS A 633 -12.64 21.79 4.31
CA HIS A 633 -12.76 20.65 5.23
C HIS A 633 -11.48 19.82 5.32
N GLY A 634 -10.78 19.60 4.19
CA GLY A 634 -9.57 18.78 4.13
C GLY A 634 -8.27 19.53 4.44
N ALA A 635 -8.18 20.81 4.09
CA ALA A 635 -6.94 21.59 4.07
C ALA A 635 -6.12 21.55 5.37
N ARG A 636 -6.77 21.59 6.53
CA ARG A 636 -6.06 21.57 7.83
C ARG A 636 -5.39 20.23 8.12
N VAL A 637 -6.08 19.14 7.81
CA VAL A 637 -5.58 17.79 8.07
C VAL A 637 -4.42 17.50 7.12
N VAL A 638 -4.59 17.85 5.84
CA VAL A 638 -3.55 17.73 4.82
C VAL A 638 -2.32 18.59 5.16
N THR A 639 -2.50 19.83 5.65
CA THR A 639 -1.37 20.66 6.12
C THR A 639 -0.59 20.00 7.25
N ALA A 640 -1.30 19.44 8.23
CA ALA A 640 -0.65 18.79 9.36
C ALA A 640 0.10 17.52 8.94
N ALA A 641 -0.52 16.71 8.11
CA ALA A 641 0.04 15.50 7.54
C ALA A 641 1.30 15.80 6.72
N ALA A 642 1.21 16.77 5.81
CA ALA A 642 2.33 17.20 4.99
C ALA A 642 3.52 17.74 5.81
N LEU A 643 3.25 18.51 6.87
CA LEU A 643 4.29 18.98 7.77
C LEU A 643 4.96 17.83 8.53
N ILE A 644 4.19 16.85 9.01
CA ILE A 644 4.74 15.67 9.68
C ILE A 644 5.67 14.93 8.75
N MET A 645 5.20 14.61 7.52
CA MET A 645 6.01 13.88 6.56
C MET A 645 7.24 14.68 6.12
N PHE A 646 7.07 15.98 5.83
CA PHE A 646 8.20 16.85 5.54
C PHE A 646 9.29 16.76 6.60
N PHE A 647 8.92 16.92 7.87
CA PHE A 647 9.91 16.89 8.96
C PHE A 647 10.46 15.49 9.23
N VAL A 648 9.67 14.43 9.03
CA VAL A 648 10.16 13.06 9.12
C VAL A 648 11.26 12.81 8.10
N PHE A 649 11.06 13.17 6.83
CA PHE A 649 12.08 12.99 5.80
C PHE A 649 13.24 14.01 5.95
N ALA A 650 12.94 15.26 6.28
CA ALA A 650 13.96 16.28 6.47
C ALA A 650 14.93 15.98 7.65
N ALA A 651 14.48 15.19 8.62
CA ALA A 651 15.33 14.78 9.74
C ALA A 651 16.49 13.85 9.34
N PHE A 652 16.35 13.13 8.21
CA PHE A 652 17.41 12.26 7.68
C PHE A 652 18.47 13.03 6.86
N VAL A 653 18.26 14.32 6.57
CA VAL A 653 19.18 15.09 5.73
C VAL A 653 20.47 15.48 6.46
N PRO A 654 20.49 15.91 7.75
CA PRO A 654 21.71 16.41 8.41
C PRO A 654 22.75 15.33 8.72
N GLU A 655 22.32 14.15 9.14
CA GLU A 655 23.18 13.07 9.68
C GLU A 655 23.11 11.78 8.87
N GLY A 656 22.31 11.73 7.80
CA GLY A 656 22.23 10.55 6.94
C GLY A 656 23.55 10.28 6.25
N SER A 657 23.79 9.01 5.86
CA SER A 657 24.88 8.68 4.93
C SER A 657 24.69 9.46 3.62
N ASN A 658 25.77 9.68 2.88
CA ASN A 658 25.70 10.35 1.57
C ASN A 658 24.77 9.64 0.57
N LEU A 659 24.48 8.37 0.82
CA LEU A 659 23.46 7.57 0.14
C LEU A 659 22.02 8.06 0.41
N ILE A 660 21.69 8.38 1.64
CA ILE A 660 20.32 8.68 2.11
C ILE A 660 19.97 10.15 2.01
N LYS A 661 20.94 11.06 2.21
CA LYS A 661 20.71 12.51 2.16
C LYS A 661 20.01 12.99 0.89
N PRO A 662 20.41 12.58 -0.34
CA PRO A 662 19.73 13.00 -1.57
C PRO A 662 18.29 12.50 -1.67
N ILE A 663 18.04 11.25 -1.25
CA ILE A 663 16.69 10.64 -1.24
C ILE A 663 15.80 11.39 -0.24
N ALA A 664 16.29 11.61 0.97
CA ALA A 664 15.57 12.30 2.03
C ALA A 664 15.23 13.75 1.66
N LEU A 665 16.18 14.50 1.10
CA LEU A 665 15.94 15.87 0.62
C LEU A 665 14.94 15.90 -0.53
N GLY A 666 15.11 15.04 -1.53
CA GLY A 666 14.21 14.93 -2.66
C GLY A 666 12.78 14.62 -2.24
N LEU A 667 12.60 13.69 -1.29
CA LEU A 667 11.30 13.35 -0.71
C LEU A 667 10.72 14.50 0.11
N ALA A 668 11.49 15.15 0.98
CA ALA A 668 11.05 16.27 1.79
C ALA A 668 10.58 17.43 0.90
N VAL A 669 11.39 17.84 -0.09
CA VAL A 669 11.05 18.90 -1.04
C VAL A 669 9.85 18.49 -1.89
N GLY A 670 9.84 17.27 -2.42
CA GLY A 670 8.72 16.74 -3.21
C GLY A 670 7.40 16.80 -2.45
N ILE A 671 7.37 16.35 -1.19
CA ILE A 671 6.17 16.39 -0.34
C ILE A 671 5.75 17.83 -0.05
N ALA A 672 6.68 18.72 0.26
CA ALA A 672 6.36 20.13 0.50
C ALA A 672 5.76 20.79 -0.76
N VAL A 673 6.34 20.54 -1.91
CA VAL A 673 5.85 21.05 -3.21
C VAL A 673 4.49 20.43 -3.55
N ASP A 674 4.34 19.12 -3.44
CA ASP A 674 3.07 18.45 -3.72
C ASP A 674 1.95 18.99 -2.82
N ALA A 675 2.13 18.99 -1.52
CA ALA A 675 1.08 19.37 -0.59
C ALA A 675 0.74 20.86 -0.67
N PHE A 676 1.73 21.76 -0.59
CA PHE A 676 1.47 23.20 -0.45
C PHE A 676 1.31 23.90 -1.79
N VAL A 677 2.12 23.54 -2.79
CA VAL A 677 2.09 24.21 -4.09
C VAL A 677 1.10 23.55 -5.04
N LEU A 678 1.17 22.23 -5.21
CA LEU A 678 0.30 21.55 -6.16
C LEU A 678 -1.12 21.34 -5.61
N ARG A 679 -1.26 20.75 -4.43
CA ARG A 679 -2.59 20.40 -3.89
C ARG A 679 -3.34 21.59 -3.32
N MET A 680 -2.66 22.44 -2.56
CA MET A 680 -3.31 23.58 -1.91
C MET A 680 -3.42 24.80 -2.81
N THR A 681 -2.63 24.93 -3.89
CA THR A 681 -2.61 26.12 -4.74
C THR A 681 -2.99 25.79 -6.18
N LEU A 682 -2.25 24.92 -6.87
CA LEU A 682 -2.51 24.61 -8.27
C LEU A 682 -3.81 23.80 -8.45
N GLY A 683 -4.10 22.85 -7.56
CA GLY A 683 -5.28 22.01 -7.59
C GLY A 683 -6.58 22.81 -7.66
N PRO A 684 -6.88 23.67 -6.67
CA PRO A 684 -8.05 24.55 -6.71
C PRO A 684 -8.07 25.52 -7.92
N ALA A 685 -6.89 26.00 -8.36
CA ALA A 685 -6.80 26.86 -9.55
C ALA A 685 -7.28 26.13 -10.81
N ILE A 686 -6.72 24.95 -11.09
CA ILE A 686 -7.09 24.14 -12.26
C ILE A 686 -8.54 23.67 -12.16
N MET A 687 -9.00 23.21 -10.99
CA MET A 687 -10.40 22.79 -10.79
C MET A 687 -11.38 23.95 -11.03
N THR A 688 -10.99 25.17 -10.68
CA THR A 688 -11.78 26.38 -10.99
C THR A 688 -11.85 26.66 -12.49
N LEU A 689 -10.75 26.43 -13.24
CA LEU A 689 -10.70 26.59 -14.69
C LEU A 689 -11.52 25.52 -15.40
N LEU A 690 -11.48 24.30 -14.93
CA LEU A 690 -12.23 23.17 -15.50
C LEU A 690 -13.73 23.24 -15.17
N GLY A 691 -14.11 23.76 -14.02
CA GLY A 691 -15.50 23.88 -13.59
C GLY A 691 -16.24 22.53 -13.61
N ARG A 692 -17.37 22.47 -14.33
CA ARG A 692 -18.15 21.22 -14.48
C ARG A 692 -17.43 20.15 -15.29
N ALA A 693 -16.54 20.52 -16.20
CA ALA A 693 -15.77 19.56 -17.01
C ALA A 693 -14.83 18.70 -16.14
N ALA A 694 -14.43 19.18 -14.96
CA ALA A 694 -13.64 18.40 -14.02
C ALA A 694 -14.29 17.06 -13.61
N TRP A 695 -15.61 16.96 -13.68
CA TRP A 695 -16.39 15.79 -13.29
C TRP A 695 -16.95 15.00 -14.49
N TRP A 696 -16.41 15.23 -15.70
CA TRP A 696 -16.86 14.58 -16.91
C TRP A 696 -16.22 13.20 -17.09
N LEU A 697 -17.08 12.20 -17.38
CA LEU A 697 -16.67 10.85 -17.76
C LEU A 697 -17.46 10.40 -18.99
N PRO A 698 -16.83 9.80 -20.02
CA PRO A 698 -17.52 9.22 -21.16
C PRO A 698 -18.46 8.08 -20.72
N ARG A 699 -19.67 8.02 -21.29
CA ARG A 699 -20.69 7.01 -20.94
C ARG A 699 -20.22 5.55 -21.13
N SER A 700 -19.30 5.31 -22.07
CA SER A 700 -18.72 3.99 -22.31
C SER A 700 -17.85 3.53 -21.13
N LEU A 701 -17.01 4.44 -20.61
CA LEU A 701 -16.15 4.19 -19.45
C LEU A 701 -16.98 4.10 -18.16
N ASP A 702 -18.01 4.93 -18.03
CA ASP A 702 -18.90 4.94 -16.86
C ASP A 702 -19.62 3.59 -16.64
N ARG A 703 -19.97 2.89 -17.74
CA ARG A 703 -20.56 1.54 -17.67
C ARG A 703 -19.55 0.43 -17.39
N ALA A 704 -18.29 0.62 -17.79
CA ALA A 704 -17.25 -0.39 -17.64
C ALA A 704 -16.58 -0.37 -16.25
N MET A 705 -16.65 0.77 -15.55
CA MET A 705 -15.98 0.95 -14.28
C MET A 705 -16.82 0.47 -13.09
N PRO A 706 -16.22 -0.22 -12.11
CA PRO A 706 -16.89 -0.58 -10.87
C PRO A 706 -17.26 0.68 -10.06
N ASP A 707 -18.37 0.59 -9.33
CA ASP A 707 -18.77 1.64 -8.39
C ASP A 707 -18.04 1.44 -7.05
N LEU A 708 -17.00 2.26 -6.84
CA LEU A 708 -16.18 2.22 -5.64
C LEU A 708 -16.68 3.29 -4.65
N ASP A 709 -17.43 2.86 -3.62
CA ASP A 709 -17.90 3.75 -2.52
C ASP A 709 -16.72 4.13 -1.61
N VAL A 710 -15.92 5.08 -2.04
CA VAL A 710 -14.80 5.64 -1.25
C VAL A 710 -15.32 6.66 -0.24
N GLU A 711 -16.41 7.34 -0.56
CA GLU A 711 -16.99 8.45 0.20
C GLU A 711 -17.87 8.00 1.36
N GLY A 712 -18.26 6.71 1.40
CA GLY A 712 -19.10 6.13 2.44
C GLY A 712 -20.57 6.55 2.31
N GLU A 713 -21.03 6.82 1.07
CA GLU A 713 -22.43 7.14 0.80
C GLU A 713 -23.35 5.99 1.24
N GLN A 714 -22.99 4.75 0.88
CA GLN A 714 -23.71 3.56 1.33
C GLN A 714 -23.72 3.42 2.86
N LEU A 715 -22.66 3.84 3.55
CA LEU A 715 -22.64 3.84 5.02
C LEU A 715 -23.53 4.94 5.62
N ARG A 716 -23.61 6.10 4.97
CA ARG A 716 -24.50 7.20 5.37
C ARG A 716 -25.96 6.75 5.25
N ASP A 717 -26.34 6.23 4.10
CA ASP A 717 -27.69 5.71 3.82
C ASP A 717 -28.04 4.59 4.80
N HIS A 718 -27.11 3.66 5.02
CA HIS A 718 -27.31 2.60 6.01
C HIS A 718 -27.61 3.16 7.42
N ARG A 719 -26.85 4.17 7.86
CA ARG A 719 -27.04 4.79 9.16
C ARG A 719 -28.35 5.57 9.28
N GLU A 720 -28.71 6.32 8.24
CA GLU A 720 -30.01 7.02 8.18
C GLU A 720 -31.16 6.02 8.27
N HIS A 721 -31.06 4.90 7.54
CA HIS A 721 -32.05 3.83 7.60
C HIS A 721 -32.08 3.15 8.98
N VAL A 722 -30.92 2.93 9.65
CA VAL A 722 -30.88 2.34 11.00
C VAL A 722 -31.51 3.30 12.04
N VAL A 723 -31.22 4.59 11.95
CA VAL A 723 -31.85 5.61 12.84
C VAL A 723 -33.35 5.64 12.61
N TRP A 724 -33.79 5.66 11.36
CA TRP A 724 -35.21 5.59 11.01
C TRP A 724 -35.85 4.29 11.52
N ALA A 725 -35.21 3.15 11.35
CA ALA A 725 -35.69 1.86 11.84
C ALA A 725 -35.89 1.84 13.35
N SER A 726 -34.98 2.47 14.11
CA SER A 726 -35.10 2.58 15.58
C SER A 726 -36.28 3.42 16.07
N GLN A 727 -36.84 4.25 15.19
CA GLN A 727 -38.02 5.09 15.49
C GLN A 727 -39.33 4.38 15.18
N GLN A 728 -39.30 3.20 14.56
CA GLN A 728 -40.50 2.48 14.16
C GLN A 728 -41.17 1.68 15.30
N GLY A 729 -40.58 1.67 16.50
CA GLY A 729 -41.15 0.95 17.67
C GLY A 729 -41.05 -0.57 17.49
N ASP A 730 -42.09 -1.28 17.95
CA ASP A 730 -42.16 -2.75 18.00
C ASP A 730 -42.62 -3.41 16.67
N ALA A 731 -42.77 -2.64 15.61
CA ALA A 731 -43.17 -3.20 14.31
C ALA A 731 -42.14 -4.18 13.77
N VAL A 732 -42.62 -5.36 13.34
CA VAL A 732 -41.78 -6.44 12.80
C VAL A 732 -41.43 -6.17 11.35
N VAL A 733 -42.34 -5.60 10.57
CA VAL A 733 -42.11 -5.18 9.17
C VAL A 733 -42.60 -3.75 9.02
N VAL A 734 -41.70 -2.91 8.49
CA VAL A 734 -42.07 -1.57 8.01
C VAL A 734 -41.39 -1.35 6.67
N ALA A 735 -42.16 -1.05 5.66
CA ALA A 735 -41.68 -0.57 4.36
C ALA A 735 -42.23 0.84 4.14
N ASP A 736 -41.38 1.77 3.77
CA ASP A 736 -41.75 3.16 3.47
C ASP A 736 -41.31 3.49 2.04
N ARG A 737 -42.32 3.56 1.16
CA ARG A 737 -42.16 3.83 -0.29
C ARG A 737 -41.07 2.99 -0.95
N LEU A 738 -41.04 1.68 -0.67
CA LEU A 738 -40.05 0.76 -1.20
C LEU A 738 -40.35 0.53 -2.69
N GLN A 739 -39.49 1.03 -3.58
CA GLN A 739 -39.63 0.89 -5.03
C GLN A 739 -39.14 -0.48 -5.49
N LEU A 740 -40.00 -1.21 -6.16
CA LEU A 740 -39.69 -2.54 -6.66
C LEU A 740 -38.92 -2.49 -7.99
N GLN A 741 -38.07 -3.50 -8.23
CA GLN A 741 -37.39 -3.62 -9.52
C GLN A 741 -38.36 -4.00 -10.65
N ALA A 742 -38.05 -3.56 -11.88
CA ALA A 742 -38.77 -3.90 -13.10
C ALA A 742 -40.27 -3.53 -13.11
N THR A 743 -40.72 -2.67 -12.21
CA THR A 743 -42.07 -2.14 -12.12
C THR A 743 -42.05 -0.75 -11.50
N ASP A 744 -43.07 0.07 -11.78
CA ASP A 744 -43.26 1.36 -11.12
C ASP A 744 -43.97 1.24 -9.76
N ALA A 745 -44.18 0.02 -9.29
CA ALA A 745 -44.88 -0.22 -8.05
C ALA A 745 -44.06 0.16 -6.81
N VAL A 746 -44.76 0.75 -5.85
CA VAL A 746 -44.17 1.22 -4.57
C VAL A 746 -44.90 0.51 -3.43
N LEU A 747 -44.13 -0.14 -2.55
CA LEU A 747 -44.69 -0.84 -1.39
C LEU A 747 -44.52 0.02 -0.14
N SER A 748 -45.67 0.29 0.52
CA SER A 748 -45.71 0.87 1.88
C SER A 748 -46.50 -0.05 2.80
N LEU A 749 -45.89 -0.47 3.91
CA LEU A 749 -46.39 -1.54 4.76
C LEU A 749 -45.94 -1.34 6.21
N ARG A 750 -46.81 -1.61 7.16
CA ARG A 750 -46.49 -1.66 8.59
C ARG A 750 -47.21 -2.84 9.25
N ALA A 751 -46.46 -3.78 9.85
CA ALA A 751 -47.01 -4.93 10.53
C ALA A 751 -46.34 -5.20 11.87
N GLN A 752 -47.10 -5.54 12.87
CA GLN A 752 -46.68 -5.96 14.22
C GLN A 752 -46.57 -7.49 14.28
N ALA A 753 -46.07 -7.98 15.40
CA ALA A 753 -46.00 -9.43 15.64
C ALA A 753 -47.42 -10.04 15.65
N GLY A 754 -47.63 -11.06 14.84
CA GLY A 754 -48.91 -11.74 14.74
C GLY A 754 -49.85 -11.23 13.65
N ASP A 755 -49.56 -10.05 13.05
CA ASP A 755 -50.42 -9.47 12.04
C ASP A 755 -50.50 -10.36 10.80
N ARG A 756 -51.68 -10.29 10.15
CA ARG A 756 -51.89 -10.78 8.79
C ARG A 756 -51.96 -9.58 7.84
N VAL A 757 -51.26 -9.67 6.72
CA VAL A 757 -51.18 -8.61 5.69
C VAL A 757 -51.52 -9.18 4.34
N ALA A 758 -52.41 -8.54 3.59
CA ALA A 758 -52.72 -8.90 2.22
C ALA A 758 -51.99 -7.96 1.25
N LEU A 759 -51.13 -8.55 0.35
CA LEU A 759 -50.54 -7.87 -0.79
C LEU A 759 -51.39 -8.08 -2.03
N VAL A 760 -52.19 -7.07 -2.38
CA VAL A 760 -53.11 -7.15 -3.52
C VAL A 760 -52.46 -6.54 -4.74
N ALA A 761 -52.04 -7.37 -5.70
CA ALA A 761 -51.45 -6.97 -6.97
C ALA A 761 -51.45 -8.13 -7.98
N ASP A 762 -51.02 -7.87 -9.22
CA ASP A 762 -50.77 -8.94 -10.19
C ASP A 762 -49.64 -9.88 -9.71
N ALA A 763 -49.62 -11.10 -10.25
CA ALA A 763 -48.70 -12.14 -9.79
C ALA A 763 -47.20 -11.75 -9.90
N ALA A 764 -46.80 -10.98 -10.90
CA ALA A 764 -45.41 -10.55 -11.07
C ALA A 764 -45.03 -9.54 -9.96
N THR A 765 -45.86 -8.55 -9.70
CA THR A 765 -45.64 -7.52 -8.69
C THR A 765 -45.63 -8.11 -7.28
N ARG A 766 -46.53 -9.07 -6.95
CA ARG A 766 -46.56 -9.77 -5.64
C ARG A 766 -45.23 -10.52 -5.38
N ARG A 767 -44.75 -11.26 -6.40
CA ARG A 767 -43.49 -12.03 -6.33
C ARG A 767 -42.30 -11.10 -6.14
N LEU A 768 -42.26 -9.97 -6.86
CA LEU A 768 -41.23 -8.95 -6.66
C LEU A 768 -41.26 -8.33 -5.28
N ALA A 769 -42.44 -7.98 -4.75
CA ALA A 769 -42.61 -7.44 -3.42
C ALA A 769 -42.16 -8.45 -2.34
N GLY A 770 -42.59 -9.70 -2.44
CA GLY A 770 -42.19 -10.77 -1.53
C GLY A 770 -40.68 -11.03 -1.56
N ALA A 771 -40.09 -11.09 -2.76
CA ALA A 771 -38.65 -11.28 -2.92
C ALA A 771 -37.85 -10.09 -2.39
N THR A 772 -38.35 -8.86 -2.55
CA THR A 772 -37.72 -7.64 -2.01
C THR A 772 -37.79 -7.58 -0.49
N LEU A 773 -38.94 -7.90 0.12
CA LEU A 773 -39.09 -8.00 1.57
C LEU A 773 -38.20 -9.11 2.16
N ALA A 774 -38.08 -10.23 1.46
CA ALA A 774 -37.18 -11.32 1.85
C ALA A 774 -35.69 -11.00 1.63
N GLY A 775 -35.35 -9.90 0.99
CA GLY A 775 -33.96 -9.49 0.69
C GLY A 775 -33.30 -10.28 -0.45
N TYR A 776 -34.05 -10.98 -1.28
CA TYR A 776 -33.52 -11.65 -2.48
C TYR A 776 -33.34 -10.69 -3.65
N LEU A 777 -34.13 -9.62 -3.72
CA LEU A 777 -34.02 -8.57 -4.71
C LEU A 777 -33.74 -7.22 -4.02
N PRO A 778 -32.83 -6.39 -4.53
CA PRO A 778 -32.64 -5.05 -4.01
C PRO A 778 -33.79 -4.14 -4.45
N ALA A 779 -34.20 -3.23 -3.57
CA ALA A 779 -35.11 -2.14 -3.92
C ALA A 779 -34.38 -1.06 -4.72
N LEU A 780 -35.08 -0.39 -5.65
CA LEU A 780 -34.55 0.75 -6.40
C LEU A 780 -34.52 2.04 -5.57
N GLY A 781 -35.42 2.15 -4.57
CA GLY A 781 -35.53 3.30 -3.66
C GLY A 781 -36.42 2.98 -2.47
N GLY A 782 -36.58 3.96 -1.57
CA GLY A 782 -37.30 3.77 -0.33
C GLY A 782 -36.49 3.04 0.75
N ARG A 783 -37.11 2.69 1.87
CA ARG A 783 -36.47 2.06 3.02
C ARG A 783 -37.40 1.06 3.68
N ALA A 784 -36.84 -0.01 4.23
CA ALA A 784 -37.61 -0.98 4.98
C ALA A 784 -36.80 -1.55 6.15
N VAL A 785 -37.52 -1.95 7.21
CA VAL A 785 -37.00 -2.79 8.27
C VAL A 785 -37.85 -4.07 8.33
N VAL A 786 -37.17 -5.22 8.30
CA VAL A 786 -37.80 -6.54 8.23
C VAL A 786 -37.21 -7.41 9.33
N ALA A 787 -38.00 -7.72 10.34
CA ALA A 787 -37.57 -8.41 11.55
C ALA A 787 -36.27 -7.85 12.17
N GLY A 788 -36.12 -6.53 12.16
CA GLY A 788 -34.94 -5.81 12.66
C GLY A 788 -33.72 -5.87 11.73
N ALA A 789 -33.87 -6.31 10.48
CA ALA A 789 -32.88 -6.15 9.42
C ALA A 789 -33.27 -4.96 8.54
N VAL A 790 -32.31 -4.05 8.28
CA VAL A 790 -32.53 -2.85 7.47
C VAL A 790 -32.22 -3.15 6.00
N LEU A 791 -33.20 -2.91 5.12
CA LEU A 791 -33.05 -3.09 3.68
C LEU A 791 -32.73 -1.76 2.99
N PRO A 792 -31.91 -1.78 1.93
CA PRO A 792 -31.31 -2.97 1.28
C PRO A 792 -30.00 -3.46 1.92
N SER A 793 -29.42 -2.73 2.84
CA SER A 793 -28.05 -2.95 3.35
C SER A 793 -27.84 -4.25 4.15
N GLU A 794 -28.89 -4.80 4.75
CA GLU A 794 -28.86 -6.06 5.51
C GLU A 794 -29.69 -7.18 4.84
N ALA A 795 -29.78 -7.18 3.51
CA ALA A 795 -30.58 -8.15 2.76
C ALA A 795 -30.28 -9.62 3.15
N GLY A 796 -29.01 -9.99 3.31
CA GLY A 796 -28.63 -11.32 3.75
C GLY A 796 -29.05 -11.67 5.20
N ARG A 797 -29.40 -10.68 6.04
CA ARG A 797 -29.97 -10.89 7.37
C ARG A 797 -31.50 -11.04 7.28
N ALA A 798 -32.12 -10.28 6.39
CA ALA A 798 -33.55 -10.37 6.10
C ALA A 798 -33.89 -11.75 5.52
N SER A 799 -33.11 -12.24 4.53
CA SER A 799 -33.35 -13.55 3.89
C SER A 799 -33.31 -14.76 4.84
N ARG A 800 -32.65 -14.61 6.00
CA ARG A 800 -32.65 -15.65 7.06
C ARG A 800 -33.82 -15.53 8.05
N ARG A 801 -34.61 -14.45 7.95
CA ARG A 801 -35.70 -14.13 8.86
C ARG A 801 -37.06 -14.10 8.19
N VAL A 802 -37.08 -14.25 6.88
CA VAL A 802 -38.30 -14.30 6.05
C VAL A 802 -38.33 -15.62 5.32
N SER A 803 -39.43 -16.36 5.44
CA SER A 803 -39.71 -17.52 4.57
C SER A 803 -40.62 -17.08 3.44
N LEU A 804 -40.16 -17.27 2.20
CA LEU A 804 -40.96 -16.99 0.99
C LEU A 804 -41.46 -18.32 0.39
N VAL A 805 -42.77 -18.47 0.33
CA VAL A 805 -43.42 -19.70 -0.09
C VAL A 805 -44.39 -19.44 -1.27
N ASP A 806 -44.15 -20.11 -2.38
CA ASP A 806 -45.08 -20.20 -3.49
C ASP A 806 -46.08 -21.34 -3.17
N VAL A 807 -47.28 -20.96 -2.76
CA VAL A 807 -48.32 -21.96 -2.38
C VAL A 807 -48.97 -22.64 -3.61
N GLY A 808 -48.73 -22.15 -4.80
CA GLY A 808 -49.09 -22.82 -6.08
C GLY A 808 -48.25 -24.06 -6.38
N GLY A 809 -47.01 -24.04 -5.93
CA GLY A 809 -46.05 -25.14 -6.15
C GLY A 809 -45.53 -25.25 -7.56
N ASP A 810 -45.60 -24.19 -8.38
CA ASP A 810 -45.17 -24.19 -9.80
C ASP A 810 -43.70 -24.54 -9.99
N ARG A 811 -42.91 -24.43 -8.94
CA ARG A 811 -41.46 -24.71 -8.94
C ARG A 811 -41.08 -26.10 -8.45
N LEU A 812 -42.03 -26.89 -8.02
CA LEU A 812 -41.76 -28.25 -7.54
C LEU A 812 -41.65 -29.22 -8.70
N THR A 813 -40.78 -30.19 -8.55
CA THR A 813 -40.70 -31.29 -9.55
C THR A 813 -41.95 -32.16 -9.46
N VAL A 814 -42.40 -32.63 -10.58
CA VAL A 814 -43.63 -33.46 -10.69
C VAL A 814 -43.56 -34.71 -9.79
N SER A 815 -42.35 -35.18 -9.49
CA SER A 815 -42.10 -36.38 -8.68
C SER A 815 -41.97 -36.13 -7.17
N THR A 816 -42.06 -34.88 -6.69
CA THR A 816 -41.86 -34.56 -5.25
C THR A 816 -43.02 -35.02 -4.43
N THR A 817 -42.79 -35.88 -3.43
CA THR A 817 -43.82 -36.34 -2.50
C THR A 817 -43.98 -35.40 -1.30
N ALA A 818 -45.15 -35.36 -0.68
CA ALA A 818 -45.40 -34.58 0.54
C ALA A 818 -44.45 -34.99 1.66
N GLY A 819 -44.15 -36.27 1.79
CA GLY A 819 -43.23 -36.78 2.77
C GLY A 819 -41.78 -36.37 2.55
N GLU A 820 -41.31 -36.29 1.29
CA GLU A 820 -39.98 -35.81 0.92
C GLU A 820 -39.84 -34.32 1.25
N LEU A 821 -40.82 -33.51 0.87
CA LEU A 821 -40.86 -32.07 1.11
C LEU A 821 -40.77 -31.75 2.62
N VAL A 822 -41.63 -32.39 3.43
CA VAL A 822 -41.65 -32.22 4.88
C VAL A 822 -40.32 -32.65 5.51
N ARG A 823 -39.77 -33.77 5.07
CA ARG A 823 -38.50 -34.32 5.57
C ARG A 823 -37.30 -33.39 5.28
N GLU A 824 -37.25 -32.88 4.07
CA GLU A 824 -36.23 -31.93 3.67
C GLU A 824 -36.29 -30.66 4.51
N ARG A 825 -37.47 -30.08 4.68
CA ARG A 825 -37.65 -28.87 5.49
C ARG A 825 -37.35 -29.10 6.98
N LEU A 826 -37.76 -30.24 7.54
CA LEU A 826 -37.37 -30.61 8.90
C LEU A 826 -35.87 -30.79 9.06
N ALA A 827 -35.16 -31.29 8.04
CA ALA A 827 -33.71 -31.43 8.06
C ALA A 827 -32.99 -30.07 8.01
N LEU A 828 -33.53 -29.11 7.27
CA LEU A 828 -32.97 -27.76 7.11
C LEU A 828 -33.36 -26.82 8.25
N ALA A 829 -34.41 -27.12 9.00
CA ALA A 829 -34.93 -26.26 10.07
C ALA A 829 -33.85 -25.96 11.14
N PRO A 830 -33.80 -24.73 11.71
CA PRO A 830 -32.86 -24.35 12.75
C PRO A 830 -33.00 -25.26 14.00
N ARG A 831 -31.91 -25.50 14.73
CA ARG A 831 -31.90 -26.38 15.93
C ARG A 831 -32.91 -25.94 16.98
N ALA A 832 -33.18 -24.66 17.12
CA ALA A 832 -34.19 -24.13 18.05
C ALA A 832 -35.61 -24.49 17.61
N ALA A 833 -35.89 -24.47 16.30
CA ALA A 833 -37.19 -24.86 15.74
C ALA A 833 -37.41 -26.39 15.78
N ARG A 834 -36.37 -27.21 15.88
CA ARG A 834 -36.42 -28.67 16.02
C ARG A 834 -36.77 -29.13 17.44
N ARG A 835 -36.54 -28.32 18.48
CA ARG A 835 -36.88 -28.67 19.88
C ARG A 835 -38.39 -28.73 20.02
N GLY A 836 -38.92 -29.93 20.22
CA GLY A 836 -40.36 -30.22 20.37
C GLY A 836 -41.10 -30.70 19.11
N ARG A 837 -40.43 -30.69 17.93
CA ARG A 837 -41.08 -31.14 16.67
C ARG A 837 -40.55 -32.51 16.12
N GLY A 838 -39.66 -33.16 16.86
CA GLY A 838 -39.03 -34.44 16.43
C GLY A 838 -37.91 -34.25 15.41
N GLY A 839 -36.97 -35.22 15.32
CA GLY A 839 -35.87 -35.20 14.34
C GLY A 839 -36.35 -35.61 12.92
N PRO A 840 -35.49 -35.47 11.88
CA PRO A 840 -35.84 -35.72 10.46
C PRO A 840 -35.97 -37.21 10.13
N GLY A 841 -36.90 -37.88 10.73
CA GLY A 841 -37.20 -39.31 10.50
C GLY A 841 -38.59 -39.55 9.96
N ALA A 842 -38.83 -40.71 9.32
CA ALA A 842 -40.15 -41.02 8.74
C ALA A 842 -41.28 -40.88 9.79
N ARG A 843 -41.08 -41.34 11.01
CA ARG A 843 -42.07 -41.19 12.10
C ARG A 843 -42.36 -39.72 12.51
N SER A 844 -41.44 -38.82 12.34
CA SER A 844 -41.64 -37.39 12.61
C SER A 844 -42.37 -36.71 11.47
N THR A 845 -42.21 -37.17 10.23
CA THR A 845 -42.93 -36.69 9.05
C THR A 845 -44.37 -37.06 9.14
N ASP A 846 -44.68 -38.33 9.44
CA ASP A 846 -46.06 -38.81 9.59
C ASP A 846 -46.83 -38.11 10.70
N ARG A 847 -46.22 -37.94 11.87
CA ARG A 847 -46.81 -37.17 13.00
C ARG A 847 -47.07 -35.72 12.64
N TRP A 848 -46.17 -35.11 11.83
CA TRP A 848 -46.38 -33.73 11.42
C TRP A 848 -47.57 -33.62 10.45
N LEU A 849 -47.66 -34.55 9.48
CA LEU A 849 -48.83 -34.63 8.56
C LEU A 849 -50.12 -34.92 9.31
N GLU A 850 -50.13 -35.82 10.31
CA GLU A 850 -51.29 -36.08 11.15
C GLU A 850 -51.71 -34.82 11.94
N ARG A 851 -50.75 -34.05 12.47
CA ARG A 851 -51.02 -32.79 13.13
C ARG A 851 -51.61 -31.76 12.15
N LEU A 852 -51.06 -31.68 10.94
CA LEU A 852 -51.59 -30.81 9.89
C LEU A 852 -53.02 -31.18 9.54
N ALA A 853 -53.36 -32.46 9.37
CA ALA A 853 -54.70 -32.94 9.08
C ALA A 853 -55.68 -32.57 10.21
N THR A 854 -55.27 -32.77 11.51
CA THR A 854 -56.09 -32.41 12.67
C THR A 854 -56.39 -30.91 12.75
N LEU A 855 -55.39 -30.07 12.42
CA LEU A 855 -55.59 -28.61 12.42
C LEU A 855 -56.44 -28.20 11.23
N ALA A 856 -56.25 -28.79 10.07
CA ALA A 856 -57.01 -28.51 8.85
C ALA A 856 -58.52 -28.84 9.04
N GLU A 857 -58.83 -29.96 9.66
CA GLU A 857 -60.22 -30.31 10.02
C GLU A 857 -60.84 -29.32 11.03
N ARG A 858 -60.04 -28.91 12.04
CA ARG A 858 -60.52 -27.98 13.07
C ARG A 858 -60.85 -26.60 12.53
N HIS A 859 -60.10 -26.11 11.55
CA HIS A 859 -60.24 -24.77 10.99
C HIS A 859 -60.99 -24.78 9.64
N GLY A 860 -61.55 -25.92 9.21
CA GLY A 860 -62.33 -26.00 7.95
C GLY A 860 -61.48 -25.95 6.69
N ALA A 861 -60.19 -26.18 6.78
CA ALA A 861 -59.22 -26.19 5.68
C ALA A 861 -58.96 -27.60 5.11
N SER A 862 -59.76 -28.60 5.48
CA SER A 862 -59.51 -29.98 5.07
C SER A 862 -60.33 -30.37 3.82
N SER A 863 -59.59 -30.89 2.82
CA SER A 863 -60.18 -31.59 1.67
C SER A 863 -59.89 -33.08 1.64
N GLY A 864 -59.40 -33.62 2.77
CA GLY A 864 -58.98 -34.97 2.97
C GLY A 864 -57.56 -35.11 3.53
N PRO A 865 -57.21 -36.27 4.10
CA PRO A 865 -55.88 -36.46 4.70
C PRO A 865 -54.78 -36.47 3.60
N ILE A 866 -53.68 -35.76 3.83
CA ILE A 866 -52.50 -35.78 2.96
C ILE A 866 -51.56 -36.87 3.44
N SER A 867 -51.27 -37.85 2.59
CA SER A 867 -50.32 -38.92 2.88
C SER A 867 -48.87 -38.53 2.50
N ALA A 868 -47.90 -39.10 3.21
CA ALA A 868 -46.47 -38.90 2.89
C ALA A 868 -46.10 -39.38 1.45
N ALA A 869 -46.88 -40.29 0.89
CA ALA A 869 -46.66 -40.82 -0.47
C ALA A 869 -47.30 -39.97 -1.57
N ASP A 870 -48.19 -39.03 -1.21
CA ASP A 870 -48.89 -38.24 -2.22
C ASP A 870 -47.91 -37.31 -2.95
N LEU A 871 -48.05 -37.27 -4.27
CA LEU A 871 -47.34 -36.33 -5.12
C LEU A 871 -47.90 -34.93 -4.94
N VAL A 872 -47.07 -33.98 -4.56
CA VAL A 872 -47.51 -32.61 -4.29
C VAL A 872 -48.20 -31.98 -5.50
N ALA A 873 -47.68 -32.25 -6.70
CA ALA A 873 -48.26 -31.78 -7.98
C ALA A 873 -49.64 -32.39 -8.26
N ALA A 874 -49.97 -33.58 -7.74
CA ALA A 874 -51.25 -34.24 -7.96
C ALA A 874 -52.31 -33.84 -6.92
N LEU A 875 -51.94 -33.16 -5.83
CA LEU A 875 -52.92 -32.71 -4.83
C LEU A 875 -53.87 -31.66 -5.41
N PRO A 876 -55.14 -31.63 -4.95
CA PRO A 876 -56.04 -30.52 -5.23
C PRO A 876 -55.42 -29.17 -4.84
N ALA A 877 -55.76 -28.10 -5.56
CA ALA A 877 -55.14 -26.79 -5.36
C ALA A 877 -55.18 -26.34 -3.91
N HIS A 878 -56.32 -26.50 -3.23
CA HIS A 878 -56.50 -26.18 -1.82
C HIS A 878 -55.56 -27.03 -0.90
N SER A 879 -55.54 -28.34 -1.05
CA SER A 879 -54.68 -29.25 -0.25
C SER A 879 -53.22 -28.99 -0.49
N ARG A 880 -52.82 -28.68 -1.72
CA ARG A 880 -51.46 -28.31 -2.09
C ARG A 880 -51.04 -26.98 -1.45
N ALA A 881 -51.92 -25.97 -1.53
CA ALA A 881 -51.66 -24.68 -0.88
C ALA A 881 -51.56 -24.80 0.64
N LEU A 882 -52.45 -25.57 1.27
CA LEU A 882 -52.40 -25.89 2.69
C LEU A 882 -51.05 -26.55 3.07
N LEU A 883 -50.62 -27.57 2.34
CA LEU A 883 -49.37 -28.27 2.60
C LEU A 883 -48.16 -27.32 2.49
N LEU A 884 -48.08 -26.58 1.37
CA LEU A 884 -46.97 -25.70 1.10
C LEU A 884 -46.89 -24.53 2.12
N ALA A 885 -48.01 -23.88 2.43
CA ALA A 885 -48.08 -22.83 3.45
C ALA A 885 -47.64 -23.35 4.82
N ALA A 886 -48.17 -24.54 5.21
CA ALA A 886 -47.82 -25.18 6.46
C ALA A 886 -46.33 -25.57 6.54
N VAL A 887 -45.75 -26.09 5.46
CA VAL A 887 -44.32 -26.42 5.36
C VAL A 887 -43.42 -25.18 5.55
N GLY A 888 -43.82 -24.01 5.05
CA GLY A 888 -43.13 -22.74 5.29
C GLY A 888 -42.97 -22.38 6.75
N THR A 889 -43.85 -22.84 7.65
CA THR A 889 -43.74 -22.62 9.10
C THR A 889 -42.57 -23.37 9.75
N LEU A 890 -42.04 -24.42 9.09
CA LEU A 890 -40.92 -25.23 9.57
C LEU A 890 -39.59 -24.44 9.58
N ASP A 891 -39.48 -23.41 8.78
CA ASP A 891 -38.30 -22.56 8.76
C ASP A 891 -38.13 -21.79 10.09
N GLY A 892 -39.20 -21.61 10.86
CA GLY A 892 -39.21 -20.96 12.19
C GLY A 892 -38.85 -19.47 12.10
N THR A 893 -39.16 -18.84 10.99
CA THR A 893 -38.89 -17.41 10.74
C THR A 893 -40.00 -16.53 11.36
N PRO A 894 -39.69 -15.30 11.80
CA PRO A 894 -40.68 -14.37 12.34
C PRO A 894 -41.63 -13.80 11.27
N ILE A 895 -41.35 -14.00 9.98
CA ILE A 895 -42.15 -13.51 8.87
C ILE A 895 -42.28 -14.62 7.83
N LEU A 896 -43.53 -14.84 7.39
CA LEU A 896 -43.89 -15.79 6.36
C LEU A 896 -44.61 -15.04 5.23
N VAL A 897 -44.06 -15.08 4.04
CA VAL A 897 -44.65 -14.51 2.81
C VAL A 897 -45.17 -15.67 1.96
N LEU A 898 -46.47 -15.65 1.71
CA LEU A 898 -47.21 -16.69 1.04
C LEU A 898 -47.80 -16.11 -0.26
N ASP A 899 -47.32 -16.56 -1.43
CA ASP A 899 -47.86 -16.14 -2.74
C ASP A 899 -48.89 -17.14 -3.26
N ALA A 900 -50.18 -16.74 -3.28
CA ALA A 900 -51.26 -17.55 -3.76
C ALA A 900 -51.41 -17.39 -5.27
N PRO A 901 -51.57 -18.49 -6.04
CA PRO A 901 -51.83 -18.42 -7.47
C PRO A 901 -53.18 -17.79 -7.77
N ASP A 902 -53.27 -17.00 -8.86
CA ASP A 902 -54.48 -16.26 -9.24
C ASP A 902 -55.64 -17.23 -9.52
N GLY A 903 -56.76 -17.01 -8.82
CA GLY A 903 -57.96 -17.79 -8.99
C GLY A 903 -57.95 -19.25 -8.52
N ALA A 904 -56.86 -19.70 -7.87
CA ALA A 904 -56.72 -21.07 -7.39
C ALA A 904 -57.40 -21.32 -6.03
N LEU A 905 -57.58 -20.27 -5.23
CA LEU A 905 -58.17 -20.33 -3.90
C LEU A 905 -59.31 -19.31 -3.77
N ALA A 906 -60.42 -19.71 -3.16
CA ALA A 906 -61.46 -18.78 -2.73
C ALA A 906 -61.01 -17.99 -1.49
N PRO A 907 -61.56 -16.78 -1.24
CA PRO A 907 -61.19 -16.00 -0.07
C PRO A 907 -61.33 -16.75 1.26
N GLY A 908 -62.42 -17.45 1.47
CA GLY A 908 -62.65 -18.27 2.67
C GLY A 908 -61.67 -19.47 2.81
N GLU A 909 -61.10 -19.95 1.70
CA GLU A 909 -60.08 -20.99 1.73
C GLU A 909 -58.73 -20.42 2.19
N VAL A 910 -58.40 -19.19 1.79
CA VAL A 910 -57.23 -18.49 2.25
C VAL A 910 -57.31 -18.26 3.76
N ASP A 911 -58.45 -17.86 4.27
CA ASP A 911 -58.71 -17.65 5.72
C ASP A 911 -58.56 -18.95 6.52
N ALA A 912 -59.17 -20.04 6.03
CA ALA A 912 -59.03 -21.33 6.67
C ALA A 912 -57.57 -21.84 6.73
N ILE A 913 -56.84 -21.67 5.60
CA ILE A 913 -55.40 -22.02 5.56
C ILE A 913 -54.60 -21.13 6.48
N ASP A 914 -54.87 -19.82 6.56
CA ASP A 914 -54.14 -18.89 7.43
C ASP A 914 -54.31 -19.25 8.92
N GLU A 915 -55.50 -19.65 9.35
CA GLU A 915 -55.72 -20.12 10.72
C GLU A 915 -54.88 -21.37 11.05
N VAL A 916 -54.74 -22.29 10.12
CA VAL A 916 -53.88 -23.47 10.26
C VAL A 916 -52.42 -23.04 10.33
N VAL A 917 -52.00 -22.13 9.49
CA VAL A 917 -50.64 -21.57 9.48
C VAL A 917 -50.32 -20.87 10.81
N ARG A 918 -51.25 -20.05 11.31
CA ARG A 918 -51.15 -19.40 12.61
C ARG A 918 -50.98 -20.41 13.75
N ALA A 919 -51.81 -21.45 13.76
CA ALA A 919 -51.73 -22.51 14.77
C ALA A 919 -50.43 -23.31 14.73
N LEU A 920 -49.79 -23.45 13.56
CA LEU A 920 -48.49 -24.10 13.37
C LEU A 920 -47.30 -23.19 13.68
N ALA A 921 -47.32 -21.94 13.19
CA ALA A 921 -46.26 -20.98 13.32
C ALA A 921 -46.17 -20.35 14.72
N GLY A 922 -47.34 -20.08 15.35
CA GLY A 922 -47.52 -19.37 16.61
C GLY A 922 -47.97 -17.92 16.38
N ASP A 923 -48.59 -17.34 17.40
CA ASP A 923 -49.28 -16.04 17.35
C ASP A 923 -48.34 -14.84 17.12
N GLY A 924 -47.02 -14.99 17.19
CA GLY A 924 -46.06 -13.91 16.98
C GLY A 924 -45.51 -13.80 15.57
N VAL A 925 -45.91 -14.64 14.63
CA VAL A 925 -45.39 -14.66 13.25
C VAL A 925 -46.25 -13.74 12.38
N VAL A 926 -45.59 -12.80 11.66
CA VAL A 926 -46.25 -11.98 10.63
C VAL A 926 -46.49 -12.83 9.38
N ARG A 927 -47.71 -12.82 8.89
CA ARG A 927 -48.13 -13.57 7.71
C ARG A 927 -48.54 -12.61 6.60
N VAL A 928 -47.80 -12.63 5.51
CA VAL A 928 -47.99 -11.76 4.34
C VAL A 928 -48.56 -12.62 3.18
N TRP A 929 -49.80 -12.42 2.84
CA TRP A 929 -50.48 -13.14 1.74
C TRP A 929 -50.50 -12.32 0.45
N GLY A 930 -49.94 -12.86 -0.60
CA GLY A 930 -50.05 -12.31 -1.96
C GLY A 930 -51.32 -12.82 -2.61
N VAL A 931 -52.26 -11.93 -2.93
CA VAL A 931 -53.58 -12.27 -3.49
C VAL A 931 -53.88 -11.45 -4.75
N ALA A 932 -54.65 -11.99 -5.65
CA ALA A 932 -55.05 -11.28 -6.88
C ALA A 932 -56.07 -10.16 -6.56
N PRO A 933 -56.16 -9.09 -7.35
CA PRO A 933 -57.09 -7.98 -7.12
C PRO A 933 -58.55 -8.38 -7.00
N GLY A 934 -59.02 -9.36 -7.76
CA GLY A 934 -60.40 -9.87 -7.71
C GLY A 934 -60.69 -10.80 -6.51
N SER A 935 -59.69 -11.24 -5.78
CA SER A 935 -59.86 -12.09 -4.58
C SER A 935 -59.84 -11.27 -3.29
N ALA A 936 -59.65 -9.95 -3.38
CA ALA A 936 -59.64 -9.06 -2.23
C ALA A 936 -61.03 -8.67 -1.70
N ASP A 937 -62.12 -8.79 -2.52
CA ASP A 937 -63.48 -8.35 -2.22
C ASP A 937 -64.18 -9.14 -1.06
N GLY A 938 -63.55 -10.17 -0.55
CA GLY A 938 -64.05 -11.00 0.55
C GLY A 938 -63.25 -10.96 1.85
N LEU A 939 -62.18 -10.18 1.92
CA LEU A 939 -61.33 -10.03 3.09
C LEU A 939 -61.97 -9.08 4.09
N ASP A 940 -62.05 -9.46 5.40
CA ASP A 940 -62.65 -8.62 6.44
C ASP A 940 -61.74 -7.40 6.74
N PRO A 941 -62.21 -6.15 6.56
CA PRO A 941 -61.42 -4.94 6.79
C PRO A 941 -60.99 -4.72 8.24
N ALA A 942 -61.55 -5.43 9.18
CA ALA A 942 -61.28 -5.23 10.60
C ALA A 942 -59.99 -5.92 11.13
N ASP A 943 -59.55 -7.01 10.44
CA ASP A 943 -58.42 -7.82 10.85
C ASP A 943 -57.21 -7.76 9.86
N GLU A 944 -57.33 -7.07 8.74
CA GLU A 944 -56.37 -7.10 7.66
C GLU A 944 -55.91 -5.71 7.20
N LEU A 945 -54.65 -5.47 7.26
CA LEU A 945 -54.02 -4.32 6.57
C LEU A 945 -53.96 -4.65 5.06
N ALA A 946 -55.02 -4.33 4.32
CA ALA A 946 -55.01 -4.44 2.88
C ALA A 946 -54.15 -3.32 2.26
N LEU A 947 -53.06 -3.67 1.62
CA LEU A 947 -52.20 -2.74 0.92
C LEU A 947 -52.40 -2.84 -0.60
N LEU A 948 -52.95 -1.77 -1.14
CA LEU A 948 -52.94 -1.55 -2.60
C LEU A 948 -51.55 -1.02 -2.99
N LEU A 949 -50.90 -1.75 -3.87
CA LEU A 949 -49.66 -1.25 -4.52
C LEU A 949 -50.13 -0.25 -5.60
N ASP A 950 -49.87 1.05 -5.32
CA ASP A 950 -50.26 2.15 -6.21
C ASP A 950 -49.39 2.15 -7.48
N THR A 951 -49.98 1.88 -8.66
CA THR A 951 -49.28 1.75 -9.93
C THR A 951 -49.14 3.09 -10.67
N ALA A 952 -49.45 4.22 -10.06
CA ALA A 952 -49.42 5.49 -10.77
C ALA A 952 -48.98 6.66 -9.90
N LEU A 953 -47.69 6.89 -9.81
CA LEU A 953 -47.19 8.27 -9.77
C LEU A 953 -46.77 8.67 -11.17
N SER A 954 -47.64 9.50 -11.79
CA SER A 954 -47.35 10.11 -13.07
C SER A 954 -45.98 10.81 -13.05
N THR A 955 -45.21 10.59 -14.08
CA THR A 955 -43.87 11.07 -14.37
C THR A 955 -43.71 12.59 -14.43
N THR A 956 -44.54 13.40 -13.78
CA THR A 956 -44.57 14.86 -13.93
C THR A 956 -44.11 15.65 -12.69
N GLU A 957 -43.87 15.02 -11.54
CA GLU A 957 -43.43 15.74 -10.31
C GLU A 957 -42.03 15.36 -9.81
N ALA A 958 -41.30 14.46 -10.43
CA ALA A 958 -39.94 14.05 -10.03
C ALA A 958 -38.81 14.91 -10.62
N PHE A 959 -39.14 15.97 -11.35
CA PHE A 959 -38.18 16.95 -11.92
C PHE A 959 -38.58 18.40 -11.58
N ARG A 960 -38.70 18.72 -10.30
CA ARG A 960 -38.64 20.11 -9.83
C ARG A 960 -37.77 20.24 -8.59
#